data_1179be9bbc28d12a9dd3ac364408d764
#
_entry.id   1179be9bbc28d12a9dd3ac364408d764
#
_cell.length_a   1.000
_cell.length_b   1.000
_cell.length_c   1.000
_cell.angle_alpha   90.00
_cell.angle_beta   90.00
_cell.angle_gamma   90.00
#
_symmetry.space_group_name_H-M   'P 1'
#
loop_
_entity.id
_entity.type
_entity.pdbx_description
1 polymer ?
#
loop_
_entity_poly.entity_id
_entity_poly.type
_entity_poly.pdbx_seq_one_letter_code
_entity_poly.pdbx_strand_id
1 'polypeptide(L)'
;GTSYGKTSGIGYDFGLLLSPLKTLRLGLGVYDLGGTKVTYKENKVDEEILGQAFKLGIAYFPIDGMTIAMDIDDDRVHFGAEYFIKNRIGFRAGFQQDLNGEEKLLIPSAGVTLKFKSLVFEYGYEAHPYLEPTYRYSISLQLSPAVVSINSATINHNPIFRSLHRYYEGNSFVKTNIKNISDSELPVDVSFFIPTMMENPHSESIVLPPKSDEEYELGVSFSSDVLTSAKASFDNLVQPDIKVTYKQDGEEKSAQKKLESSYVLGKGKLTWSDPEMIASYFTTQDVVVDKFARTNIQAYSEILKKYFGRTNIGRAIILYDALGTFGLVYNVDPSTPFLQISDDKSAFDTVKYPWELLDDKIGDCDDLATLYGTLLNNVGIETMWLDVFKPGEGHVFLMFDSGVDPDDVDRLFLDRNEVAVVDNKVWIPVEATLVGKPFFSAWKQGALKYSQMKADQFVNEINMTKAMAKYLPGSITPEEVYIPEPAGVSELLEEDIRQYIKWLDQVVAKGIEGKLETADDYYDVAVLYMEFGRYQSAVDNLNTAIGITPNFPDALNTLGVCYTKQEEYEKSIEFYNKALEQQKNHPGFMLNIAISEFMQGNKGLAKQKYDEVVTIAPSFAGKLEDILGSAKASIGLDISPNAISISSELEADLDSESSKGLNELKEAAPQLEPEVVQRASYRARRAKSDNAVGITFAQIGNNAMAVDYFKKALDKDPDNSEYKLNLAVALYRVRKYDQALEIFEEIKLKSPEIVGQATFIESMGEKPSKYKKFD
;
A
#
# COMPACT_ATOMS: atom_id res chain seq x y z
N GLY A 1 -35.89 60.12 -62.02
CA GLY A 1 -35.06 59.77 -60.90
C GLY A 1 -33.79 60.58 -60.98
N THR A 2 -33.57 61.51 -60.09
CA THR A 2 -32.29 62.19 -59.91
C THR A 2 -31.34 61.26 -59.22
N SER A 3 -30.25 60.87 -59.90
CA SER A 3 -29.16 60.13 -59.27
C SER A 3 -28.40 61.03 -58.31
N TYR A 4 -28.65 60.92 -57.03
CA TYR A 4 -27.83 61.58 -56.02
C TYR A 4 -26.41 60.87 -56.05
N GLY A 5 -25.39 61.70 -56.24
CA GLY A 5 -24.01 61.25 -56.27
C GLY A 5 -23.60 60.54 -54.97
N LYS A 6 -22.60 59.66 -55.04
CA LYS A 6 -22.03 59.00 -53.82
C LYS A 6 -21.37 60.06 -52.95
N THR A 7 -21.79 60.09 -51.66
CA THR A 7 -21.21 60.98 -50.63
C THR A 7 -20.43 60.14 -49.62
N SER A 8 -19.47 60.76 -48.96
CA SER A 8 -18.71 60.11 -47.81
C SER A 8 -18.32 61.18 -46.78
N GLY A 9 -18.45 60.83 -45.54
CA GLY A 9 -18.02 61.71 -44.41
C GLY A 9 -17.42 60.79 -43.31
N ILE A 10 -16.61 61.40 -42.45
CA ILE A 10 -16.01 60.73 -41.26
C ILE A 10 -16.43 61.58 -40.05
N GLY A 11 -17.12 60.94 -39.10
CA GLY A 11 -17.46 61.49 -37.81
C GLY A 11 -16.64 60.87 -36.68
N TYR A 12 -16.47 61.56 -35.58
CA TYR A 12 -15.79 61.09 -34.36
C TYR A 12 -16.74 61.16 -33.19
N ASP A 13 -16.96 60.01 -32.52
CA ASP A 13 -17.79 59.93 -31.33
C ASP A 13 -16.92 59.63 -30.11
N PHE A 14 -17.26 60.18 -28.98
CA PHE A 14 -16.64 59.92 -27.69
C PHE A 14 -17.70 59.53 -26.66
N GLY A 15 -17.45 58.45 -25.92
CA GLY A 15 -18.33 57.96 -24.86
C GLY A 15 -17.59 57.62 -23.57
N LEU A 16 -18.17 58.00 -22.44
CA LEU A 16 -17.70 57.69 -21.09
C LEU A 16 -18.84 57.01 -20.33
N LEU A 17 -18.59 55.82 -19.77
CA LEU A 17 -19.55 55.11 -18.91
C LEU A 17 -18.89 54.87 -17.53
N LEU A 18 -19.56 55.36 -16.48
CA LEU A 18 -19.15 55.19 -15.08
C LEU A 18 -20.14 54.30 -14.35
N SER A 19 -19.65 53.43 -13.50
CA SER A 19 -20.46 52.54 -12.63
C SER A 19 -20.10 52.76 -11.16
N PRO A 20 -20.55 53.86 -10.55
CA PRO A 20 -20.22 54.23 -9.17
C PRO A 20 -20.77 53.24 -8.14
N LEU A 21 -21.86 52.56 -8.46
CA LEU A 21 -22.49 51.49 -7.68
C LEU A 21 -22.85 50.32 -8.59
N LYS A 22 -22.99 49.10 -8.02
CA LYS A 22 -23.49 47.94 -8.79
C LYS A 22 -24.87 48.15 -9.39
N THR A 23 -25.67 49.01 -8.75
CA THR A 23 -27.05 49.33 -9.14
C THR A 23 -27.18 50.62 -9.93
N LEU A 24 -26.09 51.33 -10.25
CA LEU A 24 -26.16 52.66 -10.88
C LEU A 24 -25.07 52.83 -11.95
N ARG A 25 -25.46 53.26 -13.14
CA ARG A 25 -24.55 53.66 -14.22
C ARG A 25 -24.84 55.08 -14.69
N LEU A 26 -23.77 55.81 -15.01
CA LEU A 26 -23.83 57.15 -15.58
C LEU A 26 -23.11 57.15 -16.92
N GLY A 27 -23.71 57.69 -17.95
CA GLY A 27 -23.17 57.76 -19.30
C GLY A 27 -23.07 59.17 -19.81
N LEU A 28 -22.01 59.51 -20.50
CA LEU A 28 -21.79 60.72 -21.24
C LEU A 28 -21.38 60.35 -22.66
N GLY A 29 -22.06 60.89 -23.67
CA GLY A 29 -21.74 60.74 -25.08
C GLY A 29 -21.60 62.08 -25.76
N VAL A 30 -20.63 62.18 -26.62
CA VAL A 30 -20.45 63.30 -27.55
C VAL A 30 -20.37 62.72 -28.94
N TYR A 31 -21.30 63.04 -29.78
CA TYR A 31 -21.44 62.52 -31.14
C TYR A 31 -21.02 63.53 -32.14
N ASP A 32 -20.51 63.14 -33.29
CA ASP A 32 -20.05 63.96 -34.37
C ASP A 32 -19.18 65.16 -33.91
N LEU A 33 -18.15 64.81 -33.05
CA LEU A 33 -17.24 65.83 -32.46
C LEU A 33 -16.56 66.67 -33.54
N GLY A 34 -16.86 67.97 -33.53
CA GLY A 34 -16.40 68.92 -34.55
C GLY A 34 -17.27 69.04 -35.81
N GLY A 35 -18.43 68.29 -35.82
CA GLY A 35 -19.34 68.21 -36.94
C GLY A 35 -18.88 67.27 -38.10
N THR A 36 -19.76 66.40 -38.52
CA THR A 36 -19.44 65.47 -39.65
C THR A 36 -19.71 66.17 -40.95
N LYS A 37 -18.64 66.45 -41.72
CA LYS A 37 -18.70 67.04 -43.06
C LYS A 37 -18.81 65.94 -44.14
N VAL A 38 -19.79 66.10 -45.00
CA VAL A 38 -20.03 65.20 -46.12
C VAL A 38 -19.66 65.90 -47.40
N THR A 39 -18.77 65.29 -48.17
CA THR A 39 -18.30 65.83 -49.45
C THR A 39 -19.05 65.20 -50.61
N TYR A 40 -19.64 66.00 -51.43
CA TYR A 40 -20.29 65.61 -52.68
C TYR A 40 -19.25 65.58 -53.79
N LYS A 41 -19.08 64.40 -54.41
CA LYS A 41 -18.02 64.13 -55.43
C LYS A 41 -18.12 65.04 -56.69
N GLU A 42 -19.32 65.54 -57.00
CA GLU A 42 -19.52 66.28 -58.24
C GLU A 42 -19.20 67.78 -58.09
N ASN A 43 -19.33 68.39 -56.92
CA ASN A 43 -19.15 69.82 -56.78
C ASN A 43 -18.05 70.25 -55.80
N LYS A 44 -17.33 69.30 -55.17
CA LYS A 44 -16.31 69.57 -54.15
C LYS A 44 -16.67 70.55 -53.05
N VAL A 45 -17.94 70.65 -52.71
CA VAL A 45 -18.43 71.51 -51.64
C VAL A 45 -18.54 70.64 -50.39
N ASP A 46 -17.81 70.99 -49.35
CA ASP A 46 -18.00 70.43 -48.07
C ASP A 46 -19.24 71.10 -47.42
N GLU A 47 -20.25 70.28 -47.07
CA GLU A 47 -21.46 70.76 -46.41
C GLU A 47 -21.56 70.03 -45.06
N GLU A 48 -21.78 70.74 -43.97
CA GLU A 48 -22.03 70.15 -42.67
C GLU A 48 -23.44 69.57 -42.65
N ILE A 49 -23.60 68.28 -42.53
CA ILE A 49 -24.90 67.61 -42.55
C ILE A 49 -25.32 67.23 -41.14
N LEU A 50 -24.33 66.86 -40.28
CA LEU A 50 -24.60 66.48 -38.91
C LEU A 50 -23.86 67.37 -37.94
N GLY A 51 -24.63 68.03 -37.05
CA GLY A 51 -24.07 68.86 -35.96
C GLY A 51 -23.57 67.97 -34.82
N GLN A 52 -22.65 68.52 -34.02
CA GLN A 52 -22.21 67.88 -32.79
C GLN A 52 -23.40 67.76 -31.84
N ALA A 53 -23.58 66.57 -31.22
CA ALA A 53 -24.64 66.31 -30.26
C ALA A 53 -24.07 65.79 -28.93
N PHE A 54 -24.68 66.13 -27.81
CA PHE A 54 -24.33 65.66 -26.47
C PHE A 54 -25.46 64.80 -25.94
N LYS A 55 -25.06 63.72 -25.20
CA LYS A 55 -25.99 62.82 -24.54
C LYS A 55 -25.52 62.54 -23.13
N LEU A 56 -26.41 62.76 -22.14
CA LEU A 56 -26.18 62.44 -20.73
C LEU A 56 -27.24 61.41 -20.29
N GLY A 57 -26.83 60.32 -19.68
CA GLY A 57 -27.75 59.27 -19.27
C GLY A 57 -27.45 58.73 -17.86
N ILE A 58 -28.50 58.25 -17.23
CA ILE A 58 -28.48 57.54 -15.97
C ILE A 58 -29.29 56.24 -16.12
N ALA A 59 -28.74 55.10 -15.63
CA ALA A 59 -29.47 53.85 -15.55
C ALA A 59 -29.39 53.28 -14.13
N TYR A 60 -30.53 52.86 -13.62
CA TYR A 60 -30.70 52.27 -12.29
C TYR A 60 -31.21 50.84 -12.42
N PHE A 61 -30.62 49.93 -11.64
CA PHE A 61 -30.91 48.49 -11.65
C PHE A 61 -31.44 48.06 -10.27
N PRO A 62 -32.77 48.23 -9.99
CA PRO A 62 -33.35 47.99 -8.66
C PRO A 62 -33.38 46.53 -8.24
N ILE A 63 -33.59 45.62 -9.18
CA ILE A 63 -33.64 44.16 -9.01
C ILE A 63 -33.05 43.47 -10.25
N ASP A 64 -32.71 42.19 -10.09
CA ASP A 64 -32.21 41.40 -11.22
C ASP A 64 -33.21 41.37 -12.39
N GLY A 65 -32.69 41.66 -13.57
CA GLY A 65 -33.48 41.72 -14.81
C GLY A 65 -34.24 43.03 -15.03
N MET A 66 -34.25 44.01 -14.11
CA MET A 66 -34.93 45.28 -14.26
C MET A 66 -33.94 46.43 -14.47
N THR A 67 -34.19 47.22 -15.50
CA THR A 67 -33.47 48.46 -15.79
C THR A 67 -34.44 49.60 -15.91
N ILE A 68 -34.17 50.73 -15.22
CA ILE A 68 -34.85 52.00 -15.39
C ILE A 68 -33.80 52.99 -15.87
N ALA A 69 -34.02 53.63 -16.99
CA ALA A 69 -33.08 54.57 -17.57
C ALA A 69 -33.74 55.90 -17.96
N MET A 70 -32.98 56.97 -17.80
CA MET A 70 -33.32 58.29 -18.31
C MET A 70 -32.10 58.84 -19.03
N ASP A 71 -32.28 59.39 -20.17
CA ASP A 71 -31.24 60.13 -20.88
C ASP A 71 -31.81 61.42 -21.46
N ILE A 72 -30.93 62.39 -21.62
CA ILE A 72 -31.21 63.66 -22.22
C ILE A 72 -30.17 63.91 -23.32
N ASP A 73 -30.63 64.34 -24.47
CA ASP A 73 -29.80 64.85 -25.54
C ASP A 73 -30.13 66.33 -25.80
N ASP A 74 -29.57 66.92 -26.84
CA ASP A 74 -29.71 68.34 -27.13
C ASP A 74 -31.17 68.80 -27.33
N ASP A 75 -32.02 67.89 -27.78
CA ASP A 75 -33.39 68.19 -28.20
C ASP A 75 -34.46 67.50 -27.36
N ARG A 76 -34.12 66.39 -26.68
CA ARG A 76 -35.10 65.47 -26.06
C ARG A 76 -34.66 64.90 -24.71
N VAL A 77 -35.65 64.59 -23.90
CA VAL A 77 -35.49 63.69 -22.76
C VAL A 77 -36.19 62.38 -23.06
N HIS A 78 -35.48 61.32 -22.74
CA HIS A 78 -35.96 59.97 -22.89
C HIS A 78 -36.08 59.31 -21.52
N PHE A 79 -37.17 58.60 -21.30
CA PHE A 79 -37.36 57.76 -20.14
C PHE A 79 -37.78 56.34 -20.55
N GLY A 80 -37.20 55.32 -19.95
CA GLY A 80 -37.54 53.95 -20.27
C GLY A 80 -37.34 53.00 -19.10
N ALA A 81 -38.09 51.90 -19.13
CA ALA A 81 -37.91 50.76 -18.23
C ALA A 81 -37.96 49.49 -19.05
N GLU A 82 -37.13 48.56 -18.64
CA GLU A 82 -37.05 47.22 -19.21
C GLU A 82 -37.06 46.18 -18.09
N TYR A 83 -37.75 45.04 -18.31
CA TYR A 83 -37.75 43.93 -17.39
C TYR A 83 -37.61 42.60 -18.14
N PHE A 84 -36.61 41.78 -17.75
CA PHE A 84 -36.37 40.46 -18.30
C PHE A 84 -36.91 39.37 -17.40
N ILE A 85 -37.77 38.51 -17.92
CA ILE A 85 -38.22 37.27 -17.27
C ILE A 85 -37.19 36.16 -17.58
N LYS A 86 -36.55 35.63 -16.50
CA LYS A 86 -35.54 34.56 -16.59
C LYS A 86 -34.45 34.82 -17.65
N ASN A 87 -34.09 36.08 -17.87
CA ASN A 87 -33.14 36.53 -18.90
C ASN A 87 -33.44 36.04 -20.33
N ARG A 88 -34.70 35.67 -20.64
CA ARG A 88 -35.13 35.16 -21.95
C ARG A 88 -36.12 36.04 -22.66
N ILE A 89 -37.07 36.63 -21.96
CA ILE A 89 -38.09 37.46 -22.51
C ILE A 89 -38.00 38.82 -21.82
N GLY A 90 -37.71 39.86 -22.57
CA GLY A 90 -37.65 41.26 -22.10
C GLY A 90 -38.84 42.05 -22.60
N PHE A 91 -39.43 42.83 -21.72
CA PHE A 91 -40.44 43.82 -22.06
C PHE A 91 -39.87 45.20 -21.75
N ARG A 92 -40.01 46.10 -22.73
CA ARG A 92 -39.59 47.51 -22.55
C ARG A 92 -40.71 48.45 -22.88
N ALA A 93 -40.76 49.54 -22.12
CA ALA A 93 -41.67 50.64 -22.39
C ALA A 93 -40.97 51.97 -22.04
N GLY A 94 -41.25 52.96 -22.78
CA GLY A 94 -40.63 54.25 -22.59
C GLY A 94 -41.42 55.39 -23.28
N PHE A 95 -40.94 56.61 -23.08
CA PHE A 95 -41.40 57.73 -23.80
C PHE A 95 -40.22 58.69 -24.03
N GLN A 96 -40.38 59.53 -25.06
CA GLN A 96 -39.53 60.69 -25.31
C GLN A 96 -40.36 61.96 -25.40
N GLN A 97 -39.75 63.05 -25.00
CA GLN A 97 -40.39 64.40 -25.02
C GLN A 97 -39.40 65.40 -25.55
N ASP A 98 -39.86 66.25 -26.52
CA ASP A 98 -39.05 67.31 -27.06
C ASP A 98 -38.88 68.43 -26.03
N LEU A 99 -37.67 68.94 -25.91
CA LEU A 99 -37.33 70.08 -24.97
C LEU A 99 -37.50 71.40 -25.58
N ASN A 100 -37.28 71.57 -26.91
CA ASN A 100 -37.21 72.85 -27.63
C ASN A 100 -38.43 73.12 -28.54
N GLY A 101 -39.44 72.22 -28.61
CA GLY A 101 -40.63 72.36 -29.42
C GLY A 101 -41.68 73.25 -28.76
N GLU A 102 -42.48 74.03 -29.55
CA GLU A 102 -43.62 74.80 -29.05
C GLU A 102 -44.70 73.90 -28.42
N GLU A 103 -44.84 72.67 -28.90
CA GLU A 103 -45.71 71.66 -28.33
C GLU A 103 -44.83 70.57 -27.66
N LYS A 104 -44.96 70.43 -26.35
CA LYS A 104 -44.27 69.34 -25.58
C LYS A 104 -44.93 67.97 -25.81
N LEU A 105 -44.76 67.44 -26.97
CA LEU A 105 -45.35 66.16 -27.35
C LEU A 105 -44.66 64.99 -26.68
N LEU A 106 -45.46 64.15 -26.04
CA LEU A 106 -44.98 62.88 -25.47
C LEU A 106 -45.11 61.77 -26.51
N ILE A 107 -44.01 61.13 -26.86
CA ILE A 107 -43.92 60.04 -27.85
C ILE A 107 -43.70 58.73 -27.12
N PRO A 108 -44.73 57.91 -26.94
CA PRO A 108 -44.57 56.59 -26.28
C PRO A 108 -43.93 55.58 -27.19
N SER A 109 -43.14 54.65 -26.56
CA SER A 109 -42.54 53.52 -27.20
C SER A 109 -42.72 52.27 -26.37
N ALA A 110 -42.73 51.11 -27.07
CA ALA A 110 -42.78 49.80 -26.43
C ALA A 110 -41.96 48.81 -27.22
N GLY A 111 -41.47 47.76 -26.57
CA GLY A 111 -40.72 46.72 -27.26
C GLY A 111 -40.68 45.38 -26.50
N VAL A 112 -40.35 44.36 -27.27
CA VAL A 112 -40.18 43.01 -26.77
C VAL A 112 -38.84 42.46 -27.26
N THR A 113 -38.11 41.85 -26.37
CA THR A 113 -36.86 41.11 -26.66
C THR A 113 -37.06 39.65 -26.38
N LEU A 114 -36.68 38.78 -27.31
CA LEU A 114 -36.63 37.31 -27.16
C LEU A 114 -35.19 36.85 -27.32
N LYS A 115 -34.62 36.26 -26.24
CA LYS A 115 -33.28 35.66 -26.26
C LYS A 115 -33.41 34.15 -26.34
N PHE A 116 -32.85 33.56 -27.38
CA PHE A 116 -32.79 32.11 -27.58
C PHE A 116 -31.37 31.71 -27.90
N LYS A 117 -30.67 31.16 -26.88
CA LYS A 117 -29.22 30.92 -26.95
C LYS A 117 -28.45 32.20 -27.35
N SER A 118 -27.68 32.11 -28.41
CA SER A 118 -26.89 33.22 -28.94
C SER A 118 -27.70 34.17 -29.86
N LEU A 119 -28.96 33.89 -30.14
CA LEU A 119 -29.82 34.72 -30.98
C LEU A 119 -30.70 35.58 -30.13
N VAL A 120 -30.70 36.88 -30.46
CA VAL A 120 -31.59 37.90 -29.84
C VAL A 120 -32.47 38.47 -30.93
N PHE A 121 -33.78 38.34 -30.73
CA PHE A 121 -34.80 38.96 -31.56
C PHE A 121 -35.41 40.13 -30.81
N GLU A 122 -35.51 41.28 -31.43
CA GLU A 122 -36.13 42.44 -30.84
C GLU A 122 -37.16 43.01 -31.78
N TYR A 123 -38.28 43.42 -31.16
CA TYR A 123 -39.33 44.19 -31.80
C TYR A 123 -39.54 45.45 -31.03
N GLY A 124 -39.56 46.59 -31.70
CA GLY A 124 -39.86 47.92 -31.14
C GLY A 124 -40.96 48.65 -31.90
N TYR A 125 -41.80 49.28 -31.14
CA TYR A 125 -42.83 50.18 -31.61
C TYR A 125 -42.57 51.58 -31.03
N GLU A 126 -42.71 52.63 -31.86
CA GLU A 126 -42.59 53.98 -31.47
C GLU A 126 -43.72 54.76 -32.13
N ALA A 127 -44.56 55.41 -31.34
CA ALA A 127 -45.61 56.30 -31.87
C ALA A 127 -44.99 57.55 -32.49
N HIS A 128 -45.64 58.04 -33.53
CA HIS A 128 -45.26 59.33 -34.09
C HIS A 128 -46.48 60.32 -34.01
N PRO A 129 -46.31 61.56 -33.59
CA PRO A 129 -47.42 62.46 -33.32
C PRO A 129 -48.19 62.90 -34.61
N TYR A 130 -47.52 62.85 -35.76
CA TYR A 130 -48.04 63.33 -37.00
C TYR A 130 -47.93 62.36 -38.18
N LEU A 131 -47.21 61.25 -38.03
CA LEU A 131 -46.98 60.28 -39.04
C LEU A 131 -47.38 58.85 -38.55
N GLU A 132 -47.34 57.88 -39.46
CA GLU A 132 -47.50 56.48 -39.07
C GLU A 132 -46.44 56.08 -38.06
N PRO A 133 -46.77 55.18 -37.11
CA PRO A 133 -45.82 54.67 -36.13
C PRO A 133 -44.60 53.93 -36.79
N THR A 134 -43.46 54.02 -36.12
CA THR A 134 -42.27 53.35 -36.56
C THR A 134 -42.17 51.92 -35.89
N TYR A 135 -41.96 50.92 -36.75
CA TYR A 135 -41.72 49.55 -36.32
C TYR A 135 -40.26 49.19 -36.60
N ARG A 136 -39.57 48.65 -35.56
CA ARG A 136 -38.17 48.21 -35.68
C ARG A 136 -38.08 46.74 -35.36
N TYR A 137 -37.37 46.01 -36.24
CA TYR A 137 -37.05 44.59 -36.04
C TYR A 137 -35.57 44.47 -36.07
N SER A 138 -35.01 43.76 -35.10
CA SER A 138 -33.60 43.40 -35.11
C SER A 138 -33.36 41.92 -34.80
N ILE A 139 -32.32 41.37 -35.38
CA ILE A 139 -31.80 40.04 -35.09
C ILE A 139 -30.32 40.24 -34.81
N SER A 140 -29.90 39.85 -33.58
CA SER A 140 -28.52 39.98 -33.14
C SER A 140 -27.97 38.59 -32.81
N LEU A 141 -26.71 38.32 -33.16
CA LEU A 141 -25.97 37.15 -32.75
C LEU A 141 -25.02 37.60 -31.62
N GLN A 142 -25.27 37.08 -30.43
CA GLN A 142 -24.46 37.36 -29.24
C GLN A 142 -23.42 36.24 -29.08
N LEU A 143 -22.16 36.52 -29.42
CA LEU A 143 -21.05 35.59 -29.27
C LEU A 143 -20.44 35.81 -27.89
N SER A 144 -20.57 34.78 -27.01
CA SER A 144 -19.85 34.77 -25.73
C SER A 144 -18.54 33.98 -25.95
N PRO A 145 -17.38 34.60 -25.91
CA PRO A 145 -16.10 33.87 -26.07
C PRO A 145 -15.95 32.87 -24.93
N ALA A 146 -15.26 31.75 -25.22
CA ALA A 146 -14.93 30.78 -24.21
C ALA A 146 -14.02 31.41 -23.15
N VAL A 147 -14.35 31.23 -21.88
CA VAL A 147 -13.57 31.78 -20.75
C VAL A 147 -12.60 30.78 -20.13
N VAL A 148 -12.66 29.52 -20.56
CA VAL A 148 -11.75 28.45 -20.12
C VAL A 148 -10.97 27.94 -21.32
N SER A 149 -9.68 27.74 -21.13
CA SER A 149 -8.81 27.08 -22.10
C SER A 149 -7.87 26.09 -21.40
N ILE A 150 -7.49 25.01 -22.09
CA ILE A 150 -6.51 24.03 -21.66
C ILE A 150 -5.20 24.38 -22.38
N ASN A 151 -4.24 24.93 -21.69
CA ASN A 151 -2.96 25.35 -22.25
C ASN A 151 -2.07 24.12 -22.54
N SER A 152 -1.92 23.23 -21.56
CA SER A 152 -1.18 21.98 -21.67
C SER A 152 -1.88 20.84 -20.95
N ALA A 153 -1.65 19.62 -21.42
CA ALA A 153 -2.02 18.41 -20.71
C ALA A 153 -1.03 17.30 -21.08
N THR A 154 -0.51 16.60 -20.11
CA THR A 154 0.47 15.52 -20.25
C THR A 154 0.14 14.37 -19.32
N ILE A 155 0.45 13.15 -19.74
CA ILE A 155 0.39 11.96 -18.90
C ILE A 155 1.74 11.83 -18.19
N ASN A 156 1.72 11.56 -16.88
CA ASN A 156 2.93 11.39 -16.08
C ASN A 156 3.69 10.08 -16.42
N HIS A 157 3.00 9.14 -17.06
CA HIS A 157 3.51 7.80 -17.37
C HIS A 157 3.36 7.48 -18.86
N ASN A 158 4.49 7.39 -19.56
CA ASN A 158 4.51 7.01 -20.99
C ASN A 158 5.77 6.15 -21.27
N PRO A 159 5.63 4.89 -21.69
CA PRO A 159 4.38 4.18 -22.00
C PRO A 159 3.55 3.82 -20.77
N ILE A 160 2.28 3.45 -21.00
CA ILE A 160 1.33 3.04 -19.95
C ILE A 160 1.34 1.52 -19.86
N PHE A 161 1.67 0.97 -18.70
CA PHE A 161 1.65 -0.46 -18.43
C PHE A 161 0.30 -0.87 -17.84
N ARG A 162 -0.43 -1.78 -18.47
CA ARG A 162 -1.73 -2.27 -17.95
C ARG A 162 -1.61 -2.93 -16.59
N SER A 163 -0.51 -3.66 -16.35
CA SER A 163 -0.23 -4.29 -15.05
C SER A 163 -0.18 -3.28 -13.90
N LEU A 164 0.16 -2.02 -14.16
CA LEU A 164 0.26 -0.96 -13.17
C LEU A 164 -1.02 -0.13 -12.99
N HIS A 165 -2.17 -0.57 -13.52
CA HIS A 165 -3.42 0.21 -13.44
C HIS A 165 -3.74 0.63 -11.99
N ARG A 166 -3.59 -0.24 -11.00
CA ARG A 166 -3.84 0.07 -9.58
C ARG A 166 -2.85 1.08 -8.99
N TYR A 167 -1.60 1.03 -9.43
CA TYR A 167 -0.62 2.05 -9.09
C TYR A 167 -1.03 3.42 -9.61
N TYR A 168 -1.48 3.50 -10.85
CA TYR A 168 -1.93 4.75 -11.46
C TYR A 168 -3.20 5.31 -10.80
N GLU A 169 -4.15 4.45 -10.39
CA GLU A 169 -5.37 4.88 -9.67
C GLU A 169 -5.07 5.49 -8.29
N GLY A 170 -3.97 5.11 -7.66
CA GLY A 170 -3.52 5.63 -6.38
C GLY A 170 -2.61 6.85 -6.47
N ASN A 171 -2.20 7.27 -7.68
CA ASN A 171 -1.25 8.34 -7.89
C ASN A 171 -1.75 9.35 -8.92
N SER A 172 -1.14 10.55 -8.94
CA SER A 172 -1.40 11.54 -10.00
C SER A 172 -1.03 10.97 -11.37
N PHE A 173 -1.98 10.97 -12.29
CA PHE A 173 -1.81 10.38 -13.61
C PHE A 173 -1.69 11.40 -14.75
N VAL A 174 -2.43 12.51 -14.64
CA VAL A 174 -2.46 13.58 -15.65
C VAL A 174 -2.08 14.90 -15.00
N LYS A 175 -1.22 15.63 -15.66
CA LYS A 175 -0.85 17.00 -15.31
C LYS A 175 -1.39 17.93 -16.38
N THR A 176 -2.23 18.90 -16.00
CA THR A 176 -2.88 19.81 -16.93
C THR A 176 -2.81 21.25 -16.44
N ASN A 177 -2.56 22.18 -17.37
CA ASN A 177 -2.66 23.60 -17.09
C ASN A 177 -3.96 24.14 -17.67
N ILE A 178 -4.81 24.69 -16.81
CA ILE A 178 -6.13 25.23 -17.15
C ILE A 178 -6.16 26.71 -16.84
N LYS A 179 -6.62 27.48 -17.80
CA LYS A 179 -6.74 28.95 -17.70
C LYS A 179 -8.19 29.38 -17.63
N ASN A 180 -8.48 30.21 -16.64
CA ASN A 180 -9.75 30.95 -16.51
C ASN A 180 -9.49 32.43 -16.78
N ILE A 181 -10.07 32.99 -17.86
CA ILE A 181 -9.94 34.41 -18.18
C ILE A 181 -11.11 35.28 -17.63
N SER A 182 -12.07 34.67 -16.96
CA SER A 182 -13.19 35.39 -16.35
C SER A 182 -12.80 36.15 -15.07
N ASP A 183 -13.57 37.16 -14.70
CA ASP A 183 -13.37 37.92 -13.46
C ASP A 183 -13.99 37.24 -12.22
N SER A 184 -14.53 36.02 -12.35
CA SER A 184 -15.18 35.26 -11.27
C SER A 184 -14.61 33.88 -11.13
N GLU A 185 -14.74 33.30 -9.91
CA GLU A 185 -14.53 31.88 -9.69
C GLU A 185 -15.45 31.05 -10.58
N LEU A 186 -14.92 29.95 -11.13
CA LEU A 186 -15.65 29.12 -12.07
C LEU A 186 -15.55 27.64 -11.65
N PRO A 187 -16.63 27.04 -11.14
CA PRO A 187 -16.72 25.60 -10.96
C PRO A 187 -16.69 24.92 -12.32
N VAL A 188 -15.81 23.92 -12.46
CA VAL A 188 -15.65 23.14 -13.69
C VAL A 188 -15.53 21.66 -13.37
N ASP A 189 -15.99 20.82 -14.30
CA ASP A 189 -15.76 19.40 -14.29
C ASP A 189 -14.67 19.06 -15.32
N VAL A 190 -13.56 18.54 -14.84
CA VAL A 190 -12.43 18.11 -15.67
C VAL A 190 -12.53 16.61 -15.87
N SER A 191 -12.70 16.16 -17.10
CA SER A 191 -12.79 14.74 -17.44
C SER A 191 -11.61 14.31 -18.30
N PHE A 192 -11.08 13.12 -18.03
CA PHE A 192 -9.96 12.51 -18.73
C PHE A 192 -10.35 11.12 -19.22
N PHE A 193 -9.93 10.77 -20.44
CA PHE A 193 -10.29 9.51 -21.07
C PHE A 193 -9.11 8.89 -21.82
N ILE A 194 -8.89 7.59 -21.59
CA ILE A 194 -7.93 6.77 -22.34
C ILE A 194 -8.70 5.67 -23.08
N PRO A 195 -8.73 5.69 -24.41
CA PRO A 195 -9.29 4.58 -25.18
C PRO A 195 -8.64 3.24 -24.80
N THR A 196 -9.41 2.18 -24.79
CA THR A 196 -8.99 0.79 -24.46
C THR A 196 -8.68 0.48 -23.02
N MET A 197 -8.60 1.49 -22.12
CA MET A 197 -8.40 1.27 -20.69
C MET A 197 -9.58 1.74 -19.83
N MET A 198 -10.42 2.61 -20.38
CA MET A 198 -11.54 3.21 -19.67
C MET A 198 -12.83 2.99 -20.46
N GLU A 199 -13.90 2.62 -19.76
CA GLU A 199 -15.25 2.55 -20.34
C GLU A 199 -15.89 3.94 -20.36
N ASN A 200 -15.71 4.69 -19.27
CA ASN A 200 -16.21 6.05 -19.11
C ASN A 200 -15.06 6.98 -18.73
N PRO A 201 -15.14 8.28 -19.09
CA PRO A 201 -14.15 9.25 -18.62
C PRO A 201 -14.12 9.35 -17.09
N HIS A 202 -12.95 9.42 -16.51
CA HIS A 202 -12.77 9.83 -15.12
C HIS A 202 -13.00 11.33 -15.01
N SER A 203 -13.75 11.80 -14.01
CA SER A 203 -14.11 13.20 -13.87
C SER A 203 -13.89 13.70 -12.44
N GLU A 204 -13.26 14.86 -12.33
CA GLU A 204 -13.05 15.56 -11.08
C GLU A 204 -13.63 17.00 -11.17
N SER A 205 -14.29 17.44 -10.09
CA SER A 205 -14.83 18.81 -10.00
C SER A 205 -13.82 19.69 -9.26
N ILE A 206 -13.42 20.78 -9.90
CA ILE A 206 -12.50 21.78 -9.34
C ILE A 206 -13.10 23.19 -9.49
N VAL A 207 -12.57 24.14 -8.72
CA VAL A 207 -12.95 25.55 -8.83
C VAL A 207 -11.75 26.33 -9.35
N LEU A 208 -11.90 26.92 -10.55
CA LEU A 208 -10.86 27.76 -11.13
C LEU A 208 -10.96 29.19 -10.54
N PRO A 209 -9.90 29.74 -9.93
CA PRO A 209 -9.89 31.12 -9.47
C PRO A 209 -10.06 32.14 -10.61
N PRO A 210 -10.53 33.38 -10.32
CA PRO A 210 -10.63 34.44 -11.33
C PRO A 210 -9.25 34.71 -11.96
N LYS A 211 -9.23 34.87 -13.28
CA LYS A 211 -8.00 35.20 -14.06
C LYS A 211 -6.81 34.29 -13.75
N SER A 212 -7.08 33.04 -13.40
CA SER A 212 -6.07 32.06 -13.07
C SER A 212 -5.49 31.38 -14.31
N ASP A 213 -4.24 30.94 -14.16
CA ASP A 213 -3.52 30.11 -15.14
C ASP A 213 -2.71 29.13 -14.30
N GLU A 214 -3.33 28.01 -13.92
CA GLU A 214 -2.82 27.11 -12.87
C GLU A 214 -2.71 25.68 -13.37
N GLU A 215 -1.83 24.96 -12.72
CA GLU A 215 -1.56 23.55 -12.97
C GLU A 215 -2.34 22.68 -11.99
N TYR A 216 -2.99 21.64 -12.51
CA TYR A 216 -3.76 20.66 -11.76
C TYR A 216 -3.25 19.27 -12.04
N GLU A 217 -3.22 18.45 -11.02
CA GLU A 217 -2.93 17.03 -11.11
C GLU A 217 -4.22 16.24 -10.92
N LEU A 218 -4.50 15.33 -11.87
CA LEU A 218 -5.73 14.53 -11.88
C LEU A 218 -5.39 13.07 -11.69
N GLY A 219 -6.27 12.36 -10.98
CA GLY A 219 -6.25 10.92 -10.89
C GLY A 219 -6.79 10.23 -12.15
N VAL A 220 -6.95 8.91 -12.08
CA VAL A 220 -7.53 8.09 -13.14
C VAL A 220 -8.33 6.94 -12.52
N SER A 221 -9.33 6.45 -13.24
CA SER A 221 -10.06 5.23 -12.89
C SER A 221 -10.24 4.40 -14.15
N PHE A 222 -9.79 3.15 -14.10
CA PHE A 222 -9.80 2.24 -15.24
C PHE A 222 -11.05 1.33 -15.25
N SER A 223 -11.32 0.72 -16.39
CA SER A 223 -12.35 -0.30 -16.49
C SER A 223 -12.00 -1.54 -15.69
N SER A 224 -12.99 -2.22 -15.15
CA SER A 224 -12.81 -3.50 -14.44
C SER A 224 -12.18 -4.60 -15.29
N ASP A 225 -12.33 -4.51 -16.62
CA ASP A 225 -11.78 -5.44 -17.60
C ASP A 225 -10.42 -5.01 -18.20
N VAL A 226 -9.74 -4.04 -17.59
CA VAL A 226 -8.47 -3.48 -18.11
C VAL A 226 -7.41 -4.54 -18.40
N LEU A 227 -7.40 -5.63 -17.63
CA LEU A 227 -6.49 -6.78 -17.79
C LEU A 227 -7.11 -7.97 -18.54
N THR A 228 -8.44 -8.05 -18.63
CA THR A 228 -9.16 -9.22 -19.18
C THR A 228 -9.81 -8.97 -20.54
N SER A 229 -9.91 -7.70 -20.95
CA SER A 229 -10.48 -7.36 -22.26
C SER A 229 -9.70 -8.01 -23.41
N ALA A 230 -10.36 -8.29 -24.51
CA ALA A 230 -9.73 -8.88 -25.72
C ALA A 230 -8.53 -8.08 -26.26
N LYS A 231 -8.41 -6.81 -25.89
CA LYS A 231 -7.29 -5.93 -26.27
C LYS A 231 -6.17 -5.89 -25.22
N ALA A 232 -6.37 -6.50 -24.06
CA ALA A 232 -5.41 -6.40 -22.95
C ALA A 232 -4.06 -7.04 -23.26
N SER A 233 -4.02 -8.08 -24.07
CA SER A 233 -2.78 -8.79 -24.45
C SER A 233 -1.95 -8.07 -25.52
N PHE A 234 -2.46 -7.00 -26.13
CA PHE A 234 -1.80 -6.32 -27.24
C PHE A 234 -1.38 -4.90 -26.88
N ASP A 235 -0.28 -4.44 -27.47
CA ASP A 235 0.13 -3.05 -27.42
C ASP A 235 -0.81 -2.22 -28.31
N ASN A 236 -1.25 -1.08 -27.79
CA ASN A 236 -2.18 -0.20 -28.47
C ASN A 236 -1.64 1.23 -28.46
N LEU A 237 -1.52 1.84 -29.64
CA LEU A 237 -1.30 3.29 -29.73
C LEU A 237 -2.64 3.98 -29.54
N VAL A 238 -2.77 4.80 -28.51
CA VAL A 238 -3.99 5.53 -28.17
C VAL A 238 -3.73 7.03 -28.15
N GLN A 239 -4.77 7.80 -28.37
CA GLN A 239 -4.74 9.25 -28.20
C GLN A 239 -5.71 9.64 -27.09
N PRO A 240 -5.21 9.83 -25.85
CA PRO A 240 -6.04 10.29 -24.74
C PRO A 240 -6.56 11.70 -24.97
N ASP A 241 -7.65 12.05 -24.30
CA ASP A 241 -8.17 13.40 -24.32
C ASP A 241 -8.60 13.88 -22.94
N ILE A 242 -8.59 15.22 -22.78
CA ILE A 242 -9.05 15.90 -21.60
C ILE A 242 -10.11 16.91 -22.02
N LYS A 243 -11.18 16.99 -21.25
CA LYS A 243 -12.29 17.91 -21.47
C LYS A 243 -12.62 18.65 -20.16
N VAL A 244 -12.75 19.94 -20.24
CA VAL A 244 -13.21 20.81 -19.15
C VAL A 244 -14.60 21.30 -19.47
N THR A 245 -15.57 20.98 -18.63
CA THR A 245 -16.98 21.39 -18.81
C THR A 245 -17.33 22.42 -17.74
N TYR A 246 -17.98 23.51 -18.12
CA TYR A 246 -18.33 24.61 -17.24
C TYR A 246 -19.63 25.29 -17.69
N LYS A 247 -20.24 26.07 -16.78
CA LYS A 247 -21.42 26.89 -17.11
C LYS A 247 -21.05 28.35 -17.30
N GLN A 248 -21.45 28.92 -18.40
CA GLN A 248 -21.28 30.33 -18.71
C GLN A 248 -22.62 30.90 -19.23
N ASP A 249 -23.08 31.98 -18.64
CA ASP A 249 -24.36 32.62 -19.00
C ASP A 249 -25.57 31.68 -18.96
N GLY A 250 -25.53 30.65 -18.08
CA GLY A 250 -26.57 29.62 -17.96
C GLY A 250 -26.50 28.52 -19.00
N GLU A 251 -25.52 28.54 -19.91
CA GLU A 251 -25.26 27.52 -20.91
C GLU A 251 -24.03 26.70 -20.51
N GLU A 252 -24.07 25.38 -20.80
CA GLU A 252 -22.94 24.50 -20.65
C GLU A 252 -21.98 24.66 -21.82
N LYS A 253 -20.72 24.93 -21.51
CA LYS A 253 -19.61 25.04 -22.47
C LYS A 253 -18.50 24.06 -22.12
N SER A 254 -17.69 23.74 -23.09
CA SER A 254 -16.51 22.89 -22.85
C SER A 254 -15.31 23.34 -23.66
N ALA A 255 -14.13 23.14 -23.06
CA ALA A 255 -12.84 23.14 -23.73
C ALA A 255 -12.32 21.69 -23.77
N GLN A 256 -11.77 21.27 -24.87
CA GLN A 256 -11.23 19.92 -25.05
C GLN A 256 -9.85 19.98 -25.70
N LYS A 257 -8.97 19.09 -25.26
CA LYS A 257 -7.62 18.95 -25.81
C LYS A 257 -7.26 17.47 -25.94
N LYS A 258 -6.81 17.07 -27.10
CA LYS A 258 -6.20 15.78 -27.32
C LYS A 258 -4.75 15.84 -26.86
N LEU A 259 -4.31 14.81 -26.13
CA LEU A 259 -2.94 14.67 -25.68
C LEU A 259 -2.08 14.05 -26.79
N GLU A 260 -0.79 13.98 -26.56
CA GLU A 260 0.11 13.22 -27.43
C GLU A 260 -0.26 11.75 -27.39
N SER A 261 -0.04 11.07 -28.53
CA SER A 261 -0.30 9.65 -28.61
C SER A 261 0.63 8.89 -27.68
N SER A 262 0.08 7.93 -26.94
CA SER A 262 0.81 7.12 -25.96
C SER A 262 0.61 5.64 -26.26
N TYR A 263 1.62 4.82 -26.00
CA TYR A 263 1.46 3.38 -26.06
C TYR A 263 0.88 2.88 -24.74
N VAL A 264 -0.22 2.13 -24.85
CA VAL A 264 -0.76 1.29 -23.78
C VAL A 264 -0.24 -0.12 -24.07
N LEU A 265 0.67 -0.59 -23.23
CA LEU A 265 1.32 -1.87 -23.41
C LEU A 265 0.43 -3.03 -22.98
N GLY A 266 0.64 -4.19 -23.58
CA GLY A 266 -0.05 -5.43 -23.22
C GLY A 266 0.11 -5.78 -21.74
N LYS A 267 -0.86 -6.52 -21.18
CA LYS A 267 -0.94 -6.83 -19.74
C LYS A 267 0.31 -7.53 -19.18
N GLY A 268 0.99 -8.34 -20.00
CA GLY A 268 2.23 -9.03 -19.64
C GLY A 268 3.49 -8.19 -19.77
N LYS A 269 3.41 -6.96 -20.31
CA LYS A 269 4.62 -6.15 -20.54
C LYS A 269 5.14 -5.48 -19.28
N LEU A 270 6.47 -5.53 -19.11
CA LEU A 270 7.24 -5.00 -18.00
C LEU A 270 8.52 -4.34 -18.52
N THR A 271 9.15 -3.48 -17.73
CA THR A 271 10.52 -3.00 -17.91
C THR A 271 11.33 -3.19 -16.63
N TRP A 272 12.60 -3.53 -16.77
CA TRP A 272 13.53 -3.72 -15.64
C TRP A 272 14.22 -2.44 -15.19
N SER A 273 13.84 -1.28 -15.75
CA SER A 273 14.32 0.03 -15.27
C SER A 273 13.89 0.33 -13.82
N ASP A 274 12.71 -0.17 -13.41
CA ASP A 274 12.27 -0.24 -12.01
C ASP A 274 11.81 -1.69 -11.74
N PRO A 275 12.68 -2.57 -11.26
CA PRO A 275 12.37 -3.98 -11.09
C PRO A 275 11.32 -4.24 -9.99
N GLU A 276 11.01 -3.28 -9.10
CA GLU A 276 9.89 -3.42 -8.16
C GLU A 276 8.53 -3.53 -8.86
N MET A 277 8.41 -3.12 -10.13
CA MET A 277 7.20 -3.26 -10.92
C MET A 277 6.72 -4.71 -11.06
N ILE A 278 7.62 -5.70 -10.92
CA ILE A 278 7.28 -7.12 -10.92
C ILE A 278 6.21 -7.46 -9.87
N ALA A 279 6.15 -6.68 -8.77
CA ALA A 279 5.18 -6.88 -7.70
C ALA A 279 3.72 -6.77 -8.19
N SER A 280 3.46 -6.04 -9.29
CA SER A 280 2.13 -5.95 -9.89
C SER A 280 1.59 -7.30 -10.41
N TYR A 281 2.47 -8.28 -10.61
CA TYR A 281 2.13 -9.65 -11.03
C TYR A 281 1.96 -10.63 -9.86
N PHE A 282 2.28 -10.25 -8.62
CA PHE A 282 2.14 -11.11 -7.45
C PHE A 282 0.68 -11.16 -6.97
N THR A 283 -0.20 -11.75 -7.77
CA THR A 283 -1.65 -11.76 -7.58
C THR A 283 -2.10 -12.81 -6.55
N THR A 284 -1.68 -12.64 -5.31
CA THR A 284 -1.94 -13.58 -4.19
C THR A 284 -3.42 -13.80 -3.90
N GLN A 285 -4.29 -12.90 -4.35
CA GLN A 285 -5.76 -12.97 -4.13
C GLN A 285 -6.51 -13.67 -5.28
N ASP A 286 -5.81 -14.08 -6.34
CA ASP A 286 -6.45 -14.77 -7.45
C ASP A 286 -6.97 -16.15 -7.00
N VAL A 287 -8.22 -16.45 -7.36
CA VAL A 287 -8.93 -17.68 -6.94
C VAL A 287 -8.16 -18.94 -7.35
N VAL A 288 -7.52 -18.94 -8.51
CA VAL A 288 -6.74 -20.08 -9.03
C VAL A 288 -5.48 -20.30 -8.19
N VAL A 289 -4.77 -19.22 -7.84
CA VAL A 289 -3.57 -19.26 -6.99
C VAL A 289 -3.94 -19.76 -5.59
N ASP A 290 -4.98 -19.18 -4.99
CA ASP A 290 -5.45 -19.57 -3.65
C ASP A 290 -5.90 -21.05 -3.63
N LYS A 291 -6.64 -21.47 -4.65
CA LYS A 291 -7.07 -22.87 -4.77
C LYS A 291 -5.88 -23.81 -4.92
N PHE A 292 -4.90 -23.48 -5.78
CA PHE A 292 -3.70 -24.31 -5.96
C PHE A 292 -2.93 -24.47 -4.64
N ALA A 293 -2.63 -23.35 -3.98
CA ALA A 293 -1.88 -23.35 -2.73
C ALA A 293 -2.60 -24.12 -1.63
N ARG A 294 -3.90 -23.83 -1.37
CA ARG A 294 -4.68 -24.49 -0.30
C ARG A 294 -4.88 -25.97 -0.54
N THR A 295 -5.24 -26.36 -1.77
CA THR A 295 -5.46 -27.77 -2.12
C THR A 295 -4.22 -28.59 -1.82
N ASN A 296 -3.03 -28.12 -2.23
CA ASN A 296 -1.79 -28.85 -2.00
C ASN A 296 -1.38 -28.86 -0.52
N ILE A 297 -1.44 -27.73 0.18
CA ILE A 297 -1.11 -27.68 1.62
C ILE A 297 -2.08 -28.55 2.43
N GLN A 298 -3.38 -28.54 2.10
CA GLN A 298 -4.37 -29.38 2.79
C GLN A 298 -4.16 -30.86 2.51
N ALA A 299 -3.94 -31.25 1.26
CA ALA A 299 -3.71 -32.65 0.87
C ALA A 299 -2.51 -33.27 1.59
N TYR A 300 -1.45 -32.48 1.81
CA TYR A 300 -0.23 -32.93 2.46
C TYR A 300 -0.10 -32.48 3.93
N SER A 301 -1.20 -32.08 4.58
CA SER A 301 -1.19 -31.59 5.97
C SER A 301 -0.63 -32.60 6.96
N GLU A 302 -0.90 -33.89 6.78
CA GLU A 302 -0.33 -34.97 7.65
C GLU A 302 1.17 -35.17 7.44
N ILE A 303 1.64 -34.97 6.20
CA ILE A 303 3.06 -34.99 5.87
C ILE A 303 3.78 -33.82 6.51
N LEU A 304 3.17 -32.62 6.41
CA LEU A 304 3.69 -31.43 7.10
C LEU A 304 3.83 -31.67 8.59
N LYS A 305 2.78 -32.11 9.26
CA LYS A 305 2.82 -32.44 10.69
C LYS A 305 3.89 -33.46 11.05
N LYS A 306 4.00 -34.50 10.25
CA LYS A 306 4.88 -35.65 10.55
C LYS A 306 6.36 -35.35 10.30
N TYR A 307 6.70 -34.65 9.24
CA TYR A 307 8.08 -34.50 8.78
C TYR A 307 8.65 -33.11 8.89
N PHE A 308 7.82 -32.08 8.74
CA PHE A 308 8.25 -30.68 8.62
C PHE A 308 7.77 -29.78 9.75
N GLY A 309 6.86 -30.22 10.62
CA GLY A 309 6.38 -29.47 11.76
C GLY A 309 5.70 -28.14 11.42
N ARG A 310 5.13 -27.99 10.23
CA ARG A 310 4.52 -26.75 9.73
C ARG A 310 5.50 -25.58 9.57
N THR A 311 6.78 -25.86 9.39
CA THR A 311 7.79 -24.82 9.09
C THR A 311 7.53 -24.15 7.74
N ASN A 312 8.08 -22.94 7.54
CA ASN A 312 8.08 -22.29 6.23
C ASN A 312 8.76 -23.18 5.19
N ILE A 313 9.85 -23.85 5.58
CA ILE A 313 10.59 -24.81 4.73
C ILE A 313 9.68 -25.93 4.23
N GLY A 314 8.90 -26.58 5.12
CA GLY A 314 8.01 -27.66 4.73
C GLY A 314 6.90 -27.23 3.76
N ARG A 315 6.30 -26.06 4.01
CA ARG A 315 5.29 -25.50 3.10
C ARG A 315 5.89 -25.12 1.75
N ALA A 316 7.11 -24.56 1.76
CA ALA A 316 7.83 -24.20 0.54
C ALA A 316 8.16 -25.43 -0.32
N ILE A 317 8.65 -26.52 0.30
CA ILE A 317 8.90 -27.82 -0.37
C ILE A 317 7.62 -28.33 -1.02
N ILE A 318 6.52 -28.42 -0.27
CA ILE A 318 5.25 -28.93 -0.78
C ILE A 318 4.75 -28.12 -1.98
N LEU A 319 4.79 -26.81 -1.92
CA LEU A 319 4.35 -25.95 -3.03
C LEU A 319 5.27 -26.08 -4.24
N TYR A 320 6.58 -26.18 -4.04
CA TYR A 320 7.54 -26.37 -5.11
C TYR A 320 7.35 -27.70 -5.83
N ASP A 321 7.25 -28.78 -5.08
CA ASP A 321 7.06 -30.13 -5.62
C ASP A 321 5.70 -30.29 -6.30
N ALA A 322 4.67 -29.59 -5.76
CA ALA A 322 3.37 -29.55 -6.38
C ALA A 322 3.41 -28.91 -7.78
N LEU A 323 4.19 -27.85 -7.99
CA LEU A 323 4.39 -27.24 -9.31
C LEU A 323 5.00 -28.23 -10.29
N GLY A 324 6.06 -28.93 -9.89
CA GLY A 324 6.70 -29.98 -10.68
C GLY A 324 5.74 -31.13 -11.02
N THR A 325 4.98 -31.60 -10.02
CA THR A 325 4.00 -32.69 -10.18
C THR A 325 2.82 -32.25 -11.05
N PHE A 326 2.41 -31.00 -10.97
CA PHE A 326 1.37 -30.40 -11.84
C PHE A 326 1.82 -30.33 -13.30
N GLY A 327 3.12 -30.46 -13.57
CA GLY A 327 3.72 -30.55 -14.89
C GLY A 327 4.19 -29.21 -15.45
N LEU A 328 4.56 -28.25 -14.59
CA LEU A 328 5.23 -27.04 -15.03
C LEU A 328 6.61 -27.34 -15.59
N VAL A 329 6.98 -26.66 -16.66
CA VAL A 329 8.24 -26.83 -17.37
C VAL A 329 8.89 -25.48 -17.62
N TYR A 330 10.20 -25.41 -17.32
CA TYR A 330 11.01 -24.27 -17.71
C TYR A 330 11.28 -24.28 -19.21
N ASN A 331 11.01 -23.17 -19.89
CA ASN A 331 11.38 -22.95 -21.28
C ASN A 331 11.70 -21.47 -21.48
N VAL A 332 12.79 -21.18 -22.14
CA VAL A 332 13.23 -19.81 -22.44
C VAL A 332 12.22 -19.15 -23.41
N ASP A 333 11.74 -17.95 -23.09
CA ASP A 333 10.91 -17.17 -23.99
C ASP A 333 11.70 -16.84 -25.29
N PRO A 334 11.23 -17.29 -26.46
CA PRO A 334 11.93 -17.03 -27.71
C PRO A 334 11.84 -15.58 -28.17
N SER A 335 10.92 -14.79 -27.65
CA SER A 335 10.62 -13.43 -28.13
C SER A 335 11.34 -12.32 -27.34
N THR A 336 11.58 -12.51 -26.05
CA THR A 336 12.23 -11.54 -25.17
C THR A 336 13.14 -12.25 -24.14
N PRO A 337 14.25 -12.89 -24.59
CA PRO A 337 15.14 -13.55 -23.66
C PRO A 337 15.74 -12.53 -22.68
N PHE A 338 15.60 -12.77 -21.38
CA PHE A 338 16.16 -11.90 -20.34
C PHE A 338 17.66 -11.59 -20.55
N LEU A 339 18.38 -12.49 -21.20
CA LEU A 339 19.76 -12.30 -21.63
C LEU A 339 19.95 -11.08 -22.58
N GLN A 340 18.98 -10.74 -23.42
CA GLN A 340 19.06 -9.58 -24.29
C GLN A 340 18.75 -8.27 -23.54
N ILE A 341 17.96 -8.37 -22.48
CA ILE A 341 17.54 -7.26 -21.62
C ILE A 341 18.65 -6.89 -20.61
N SER A 342 19.57 -7.83 -20.34
CA SER A 342 20.69 -7.58 -19.41
C SER A 342 21.56 -6.36 -19.80
N ASP A 343 21.60 -6.02 -21.08
CA ASP A 343 22.35 -4.88 -21.60
C ASP A 343 21.50 -3.59 -21.70
N ASP A 344 20.15 -3.72 -21.71
CA ASP A 344 19.20 -2.58 -21.79
C ASP A 344 18.00 -2.80 -20.88
N LYS A 345 18.08 -2.28 -19.66
CA LYS A 345 17.00 -2.37 -18.66
C LYS A 345 15.73 -1.64 -19.06
N SER A 346 15.77 -0.77 -20.07
CA SER A 346 14.60 -0.06 -20.58
C SER A 346 13.82 -0.86 -21.63
N ALA A 347 14.38 -1.95 -22.14
CA ALA A 347 13.67 -2.87 -23.03
C ALA A 347 12.45 -3.51 -22.33
N PHE A 348 11.44 -3.83 -23.12
CA PHE A 348 10.23 -4.45 -22.61
C PHE A 348 10.37 -5.96 -22.58
N ASP A 349 10.09 -6.52 -21.42
CA ASP A 349 9.95 -7.94 -21.19
C ASP A 349 8.49 -8.38 -21.17
N THR A 350 8.24 -9.69 -21.08
CA THR A 350 6.89 -10.26 -21.00
C THR A 350 6.82 -11.24 -19.86
N VAL A 351 6.02 -10.93 -18.84
CA VAL A 351 5.80 -11.75 -17.66
C VAL A 351 4.36 -12.27 -17.66
N LYS A 352 4.18 -13.57 -17.41
CA LYS A 352 2.87 -14.19 -17.25
C LYS A 352 2.33 -13.95 -15.84
N TYR A 353 1.04 -13.72 -15.75
CA TYR A 353 0.35 -13.80 -14.48
C TYR A 353 0.38 -15.23 -13.93
N PRO A 354 0.44 -15.45 -12.60
CA PRO A 354 0.47 -16.77 -11.99
C PRO A 354 -0.59 -17.75 -12.50
N TRP A 355 -1.83 -17.27 -12.71
CA TRP A 355 -2.90 -18.10 -13.25
C TRP A 355 -2.66 -18.51 -14.72
N GLU A 356 -2.06 -17.63 -15.55
CA GLU A 356 -1.72 -17.95 -16.96
C GLU A 356 -0.67 -19.05 -16.99
N LEU A 357 0.33 -18.97 -16.12
CA LEU A 357 1.37 -19.99 -16.03
C LEU A 357 0.82 -21.33 -15.52
N LEU A 358 -0.15 -21.32 -14.60
CA LEU A 358 -0.83 -22.55 -14.16
C LEU A 358 -1.68 -23.17 -15.29
N ASP A 359 -2.21 -22.36 -16.20
CA ASP A 359 -2.95 -22.84 -17.37
C ASP A 359 -2.00 -23.36 -18.46
N ASP A 360 -1.02 -22.55 -18.88
CA ASP A 360 -0.07 -22.86 -19.95
C ASP A 360 0.95 -23.95 -19.55
N LYS A 361 1.37 -24.01 -18.31
CA LYS A 361 2.39 -24.90 -17.71
C LYS A 361 3.80 -24.74 -18.27
N ILE A 362 4.06 -23.70 -19.04
CA ILE A 362 5.36 -23.40 -19.63
C ILE A 362 5.71 -21.96 -19.34
N GLY A 363 6.86 -21.73 -18.74
CA GLY A 363 7.35 -20.38 -18.44
C GLY A 363 8.87 -20.31 -18.34
N ASP A 364 9.39 -19.11 -18.32
CA ASP A 364 10.82 -18.87 -18.13
C ASP A 364 11.17 -18.49 -16.68
N CYS A 365 12.31 -17.83 -16.44
CA CYS A 365 12.81 -17.62 -15.07
C CYS A 365 11.91 -16.64 -14.27
N ASP A 366 11.43 -15.59 -14.89
CA ASP A 366 10.59 -14.59 -14.22
C ASP A 366 9.15 -15.09 -14.00
N ASP A 367 8.59 -15.82 -14.95
CA ASP A 367 7.30 -16.50 -14.84
C ASP A 367 7.27 -17.46 -13.64
N LEU A 368 8.26 -18.39 -13.59
CA LEU A 368 8.33 -19.41 -12.56
C LEU A 368 8.64 -18.82 -11.18
N ALA A 369 9.53 -17.84 -11.11
CA ALA A 369 9.83 -17.14 -9.85
C ALA A 369 8.61 -16.32 -9.36
N THR A 370 7.87 -15.67 -10.26
CA THR A 370 6.64 -14.95 -9.93
C THR A 370 5.57 -15.89 -9.40
N LEU A 371 5.31 -17.02 -10.06
CA LEU A 371 4.31 -17.99 -9.62
C LEU A 371 4.67 -18.57 -8.25
N TYR A 372 5.91 -19.09 -8.10
CA TYR A 372 6.32 -19.70 -6.86
C TYR A 372 6.33 -18.69 -5.69
N GLY A 373 6.85 -17.49 -5.92
CA GLY A 373 6.81 -16.40 -4.93
C GLY A 373 5.39 -16.01 -4.54
N THR A 374 4.47 -15.94 -5.52
CA THR A 374 3.05 -15.64 -5.26
C THR A 374 2.38 -16.71 -4.40
N LEU A 375 2.64 -18.00 -4.67
CA LEU A 375 2.12 -19.11 -3.86
C LEU A 375 2.66 -19.06 -2.43
N LEU A 376 3.94 -18.75 -2.24
CA LEU A 376 4.54 -18.58 -0.91
C LEU A 376 3.89 -17.41 -0.15
N ASN A 377 3.74 -16.26 -0.79
CA ASN A 377 3.08 -15.10 -0.18
C ASN A 377 1.59 -15.37 0.12
N ASN A 378 0.89 -16.16 -0.72
CA ASN A 378 -0.50 -16.56 -0.46
C ASN A 378 -0.65 -17.34 0.85
N VAL A 379 0.32 -18.20 1.18
CA VAL A 379 0.33 -18.98 2.44
C VAL A 379 1.04 -18.27 3.59
N GLY A 380 1.32 -16.96 3.45
CA GLY A 380 1.89 -16.13 4.50
C GLY A 380 3.41 -16.27 4.69
N ILE A 381 4.14 -16.74 3.69
CA ILE A 381 5.60 -16.81 3.69
C ILE A 381 6.12 -15.62 2.91
N GLU A 382 6.88 -14.73 3.55
CA GLU A 382 7.48 -13.58 2.87
C GLU A 382 8.51 -14.03 1.84
N THR A 383 8.58 -13.29 0.73
CA THR A 383 9.53 -13.56 -0.35
C THR A 383 10.34 -12.34 -0.69
N MET A 384 11.52 -12.58 -1.21
CA MET A 384 12.40 -11.56 -1.77
C MET A 384 12.76 -11.98 -3.19
N TRP A 385 12.53 -11.09 -4.13
CA TRP A 385 12.90 -11.25 -5.52
C TRP A 385 14.36 -10.93 -5.71
N LEU A 386 15.04 -11.73 -6.50
CA LEU A 386 16.46 -11.59 -6.78
C LEU A 386 16.66 -11.42 -8.29
N ASP A 387 17.00 -10.24 -8.72
CA ASP A 387 17.39 -9.99 -10.10
C ASP A 387 18.92 -9.88 -10.22
N VAL A 388 19.47 -10.58 -11.19
CA VAL A 388 20.88 -10.59 -11.50
C VAL A 388 21.10 -9.94 -12.86
N PHE A 389 21.75 -8.81 -12.87
CA PHE A 389 22.15 -8.09 -14.08
C PHE A 389 23.68 -8.01 -14.18
N LYS A 390 24.28 -9.11 -14.65
CA LYS A 390 25.68 -9.15 -15.01
C LYS A 390 25.80 -9.08 -16.53
N PRO A 391 26.75 -8.31 -17.10
CA PRO A 391 26.91 -8.25 -18.55
C PRO A 391 27.01 -9.65 -19.19
N GLY A 392 26.09 -9.95 -20.10
CA GLY A 392 25.94 -11.26 -20.74
C GLY A 392 25.33 -12.37 -19.89
N GLU A 393 24.86 -12.08 -18.66
CA GLU A 393 24.22 -13.03 -17.77
C GLU A 393 23.07 -12.34 -17.02
N GLY A 394 21.87 -12.31 -17.62
CA GLY A 394 20.65 -11.89 -16.96
C GLY A 394 19.92 -13.10 -16.36
N HIS A 395 19.45 -13.01 -15.13
CA HIS A 395 18.70 -14.07 -14.50
C HIS A 395 17.89 -13.57 -13.30
N VAL A 396 16.75 -14.21 -13.08
CA VAL A 396 15.94 -13.98 -11.90
C VAL A 396 15.63 -15.26 -11.16
N PHE A 397 15.59 -15.18 -9.85
CA PHE A 397 15.18 -16.24 -8.94
C PHE A 397 14.66 -15.59 -7.66
N LEU A 398 14.35 -16.36 -6.62
CA LEU A 398 13.79 -15.81 -5.41
C LEU A 398 14.40 -16.43 -4.16
N MET A 399 14.18 -15.79 -3.02
CA MET A 399 14.36 -16.40 -1.71
C MET A 399 13.14 -16.14 -0.83
N PHE A 400 12.91 -17.02 0.14
CA PHE A 400 11.80 -16.93 1.08
C PHE A 400 12.28 -16.95 2.52
N ASP A 401 11.52 -16.31 3.41
CA ASP A 401 11.77 -16.30 4.84
C ASP A 401 11.65 -17.73 5.40
N SER A 402 12.73 -18.25 5.93
CA SER A 402 12.76 -19.61 6.53
C SER A 402 11.94 -19.70 7.81
N GLY A 403 11.66 -18.57 8.48
CA GLY A 403 11.12 -18.52 9.82
C GLY A 403 12.16 -18.83 10.90
N VAL A 404 13.44 -18.94 10.55
CA VAL A 404 14.55 -19.21 11.48
C VAL A 404 15.16 -17.89 11.94
N ASP A 405 15.50 -17.81 13.22
CA ASP A 405 16.20 -16.66 13.78
C ASP A 405 17.64 -16.54 13.23
N PRO A 406 18.13 -15.36 12.84
CA PRO A 406 19.51 -15.19 12.39
C PRO A 406 20.59 -15.70 13.34
N ASP A 407 20.35 -15.68 14.65
CA ASP A 407 21.27 -16.18 15.66
C ASP A 407 21.38 -17.71 15.65
N ASP A 408 20.38 -18.39 15.11
CA ASP A 408 20.31 -19.83 15.03
C ASP A 408 20.89 -20.42 13.72
N VAL A 409 21.34 -19.59 12.79
CA VAL A 409 21.85 -20.04 11.48
C VAL A 409 22.97 -21.08 11.62
N ASP A 410 23.97 -20.80 12.47
CA ASP A 410 25.11 -21.70 12.65
C ASP A 410 24.72 -23.01 13.32
N ARG A 411 23.62 -23.04 14.04
CA ARG A 411 23.04 -24.19 14.73
C ARG A 411 22.13 -25.02 13.84
N LEU A 412 21.30 -24.35 13.02
CA LEU A 412 20.19 -24.94 12.27
C LEU A 412 20.49 -25.19 10.80
N PHE A 413 21.65 -24.76 10.28
CA PHE A 413 22.08 -25.02 8.92
C PHE A 413 23.47 -25.66 8.89
N LEU A 414 23.72 -26.53 7.89
CA LEU A 414 25.00 -27.21 7.76
C LEU A 414 26.11 -26.26 7.35
N ASP A 415 25.82 -25.37 6.43
CA ASP A 415 26.72 -24.35 5.93
C ASP A 415 25.98 -23.00 5.90
N ARG A 416 26.62 -21.96 6.42
CA ARG A 416 26.06 -20.59 6.39
C ARG A 416 25.80 -20.08 4.95
N ASN A 417 26.49 -20.64 3.95
CA ASN A 417 26.25 -20.33 2.55
C ASN A 417 24.98 -20.97 1.96
N GLU A 418 24.29 -21.84 2.71
CA GLU A 418 22.99 -22.39 2.30
C GLU A 418 21.87 -21.35 2.39
N VAL A 419 22.08 -20.26 3.14
CA VAL A 419 21.08 -19.23 3.42
C VAL A 419 21.65 -17.82 3.23
N ALA A 420 20.75 -16.84 3.16
CA ALA A 420 21.07 -15.42 3.20
C ALA A 420 20.53 -14.80 4.50
N VAL A 421 21.29 -13.91 5.11
CA VAL A 421 20.81 -13.10 6.25
C VAL A 421 20.67 -11.67 5.77
N VAL A 422 19.43 -11.19 5.64
CA VAL A 422 19.09 -9.86 5.14
C VAL A 422 17.94 -9.30 5.99
N ASP A 423 18.03 -8.02 6.37
CA ASP A 423 17.02 -7.32 7.20
C ASP A 423 16.64 -8.11 8.47
N ASN A 424 17.62 -8.68 9.15
CA ASN A 424 17.45 -9.49 10.36
C ASN A 424 16.52 -10.72 10.20
N LYS A 425 16.50 -11.32 9.02
CA LYS A 425 15.79 -12.54 8.69
C LYS A 425 16.68 -13.53 7.94
N VAL A 426 16.37 -14.82 8.07
CA VAL A 426 17.07 -15.89 7.38
C VAL A 426 16.28 -16.34 6.17
N TRP A 427 16.84 -16.13 5.01
CA TRP A 427 16.22 -16.40 3.72
C TRP A 427 16.83 -17.61 3.05
N ILE A 428 16.00 -18.45 2.43
CA ILE A 428 16.40 -19.60 1.63
C ILE A 428 16.31 -19.25 0.15
N PRO A 429 17.45 -19.11 -0.57
CA PRO A 429 17.44 -18.88 -2.01
C PRO A 429 17.03 -20.13 -2.78
N VAL A 430 16.14 -19.97 -3.77
CA VAL A 430 15.62 -21.09 -4.58
C VAL A 430 15.68 -20.75 -6.06
N GLU A 431 16.27 -21.66 -6.83
CA GLU A 431 16.32 -21.61 -8.29
C GLU A 431 15.02 -22.19 -8.87
N ALA A 432 14.04 -21.33 -9.16
CA ALA A 432 12.71 -21.76 -9.61
C ALA A 432 12.72 -22.45 -10.98
N THR A 433 13.72 -22.19 -11.82
CA THR A 433 13.84 -22.82 -13.14
C THR A 433 14.15 -24.33 -13.08
N LEU A 434 14.49 -24.83 -11.89
CA LEU A 434 14.66 -26.28 -11.64
C LEU A 434 13.34 -26.98 -11.26
N VAL A 435 12.19 -26.35 -11.47
CA VAL A 435 10.87 -26.99 -11.27
C VAL A 435 10.82 -28.37 -11.92
N GLY A 436 10.27 -29.35 -11.20
CA GLY A 436 10.31 -30.78 -11.61
C GLY A 436 11.58 -31.51 -11.23
N LYS A 437 12.54 -30.89 -10.56
CA LYS A 437 13.66 -31.51 -9.83
C LYS A 437 13.39 -31.38 -8.34
N PRO A 438 14.04 -32.22 -7.49
CA PRO A 438 13.89 -32.08 -6.04
C PRO A 438 14.20 -30.68 -5.54
N PHE A 439 13.42 -30.18 -4.59
CA PHE A 439 13.57 -28.84 -3.98
C PHE A 439 14.98 -28.60 -3.45
N PHE A 440 15.62 -29.59 -2.81
CA PHE A 440 16.99 -29.44 -2.32
C PHE A 440 18.01 -29.14 -3.43
N SER A 441 17.75 -29.58 -4.67
CA SER A 441 18.55 -29.19 -5.83
C SER A 441 18.38 -27.72 -6.17
N ALA A 442 17.14 -27.22 -6.14
CA ALA A 442 16.82 -25.82 -6.39
C ALA A 442 17.35 -24.90 -5.28
N TRP A 443 17.26 -25.33 -4.03
CA TRP A 443 17.86 -24.62 -2.89
C TRP A 443 19.37 -24.52 -3.04
N LYS A 444 20.06 -25.64 -3.25
CA LYS A 444 21.52 -25.64 -3.41
C LYS A 444 22.01 -24.74 -4.55
N GLN A 445 21.33 -24.77 -5.69
CA GLN A 445 21.68 -23.93 -6.83
C GLN A 445 21.38 -22.46 -6.57
N GLY A 446 20.23 -22.17 -5.97
CA GLY A 446 19.85 -20.80 -5.58
C GLY A 446 20.84 -20.20 -4.59
N ALA A 447 21.22 -20.96 -3.55
CA ALA A 447 22.18 -20.54 -2.55
C ALA A 447 23.57 -20.27 -3.14
N LEU A 448 24.06 -21.19 -4.01
CA LEU A 448 25.33 -21.02 -4.69
C LEU A 448 25.33 -19.77 -5.58
N LYS A 449 24.27 -19.60 -6.39
CA LYS A 449 24.15 -18.44 -7.30
C LYS A 449 24.05 -17.14 -6.51
N TYR A 450 23.22 -17.09 -5.46
CA TYR A 450 23.11 -15.93 -4.59
C TYR A 450 24.46 -15.54 -3.98
N SER A 451 25.17 -16.51 -3.39
CA SER A 451 26.47 -16.27 -2.77
C SER A 451 27.48 -15.70 -3.75
N GLN A 452 27.56 -16.27 -4.97
CA GLN A 452 28.46 -15.78 -6.04
C GLN A 452 28.08 -14.37 -6.50
N MET A 453 26.81 -14.14 -6.84
CA MET A 453 26.37 -12.85 -7.38
C MET A 453 26.36 -11.75 -6.32
N LYS A 454 26.17 -12.08 -5.06
CA LYS A 454 26.30 -11.13 -3.93
C LYS A 454 27.75 -10.71 -3.74
N ALA A 455 28.70 -11.64 -3.81
CA ALA A 455 30.12 -11.35 -3.74
C ALA A 455 30.58 -10.44 -4.90
N ASP A 456 30.05 -10.67 -6.10
CA ASP A 456 30.33 -9.88 -7.31
C ASP A 456 29.54 -8.54 -7.36
N GLN A 457 28.62 -8.29 -6.43
CA GLN A 457 27.71 -7.12 -6.37
C GLN A 457 26.76 -7.00 -7.57
N PHE A 458 26.32 -8.09 -8.15
CA PHE A 458 25.42 -8.14 -9.30
C PHE A 458 23.97 -8.52 -8.93
N VAL A 459 23.69 -8.85 -7.66
CA VAL A 459 22.32 -9.19 -7.22
C VAL A 459 21.63 -7.97 -6.62
N ASN A 460 20.41 -7.71 -7.06
CA ASN A 460 19.50 -6.74 -6.47
C ASN A 460 18.43 -7.51 -5.67
N GLU A 461 18.21 -7.11 -4.43
CA GLU A 461 17.32 -7.75 -3.47
C GLU A 461 16.06 -6.90 -3.30
N ILE A 462 14.91 -7.41 -3.72
CA ILE A 462 13.64 -6.69 -3.68
C ILE A 462 12.68 -7.40 -2.73
N ASN A 463 12.39 -6.78 -1.61
CA ASN A 463 11.40 -7.30 -0.66
C ASN A 463 10.00 -7.17 -1.25
N MET A 464 9.34 -8.30 -1.50
CA MET A 464 8.05 -8.32 -2.19
C MET A 464 6.91 -7.72 -1.39
N THR A 465 6.94 -7.79 -0.06
CA THR A 465 5.95 -7.12 0.79
C THR A 465 6.00 -5.60 0.63
N LYS A 466 7.21 -5.03 0.58
CA LYS A 466 7.41 -3.59 0.35
C LYS A 466 7.05 -3.19 -1.09
N ALA A 467 7.47 -3.99 -2.07
CA ALA A 467 7.21 -3.73 -3.47
C ALA A 467 5.70 -3.82 -3.83
N MET A 468 4.97 -4.80 -3.29
CA MET A 468 3.52 -4.91 -3.45
C MET A 468 2.75 -3.75 -2.79
N ALA A 469 3.27 -3.15 -1.72
CA ALA A 469 2.68 -1.95 -1.14
C ALA A 469 2.79 -0.72 -2.06
N LYS A 470 3.85 -0.64 -2.88
CA LYS A 470 4.05 0.39 -3.90
C LYS A 470 3.29 0.07 -5.19
N TYR A 471 3.49 -1.13 -5.73
CA TYR A 471 2.87 -1.61 -6.96
C TYR A 471 1.83 -2.67 -6.64
N LEU A 472 0.64 -2.21 -6.25
CA LEU A 472 -0.47 -3.10 -5.87
C LEU A 472 -0.82 -4.07 -7.01
N PRO A 473 -0.83 -5.40 -6.75
CA PRO A 473 -1.21 -6.38 -7.75
C PRO A 473 -2.64 -6.16 -8.25
N GLY A 474 -2.84 -6.29 -9.55
CA GLY A 474 -4.16 -6.31 -10.14
C GLY A 474 -4.78 -7.70 -9.96
N SER A 475 -6.01 -7.78 -9.44
CA SER A 475 -6.73 -9.05 -9.42
C SER A 475 -7.30 -9.35 -10.81
N ILE A 476 -7.06 -10.56 -11.28
CA ILE A 476 -7.70 -11.10 -12.49
C ILE A 476 -8.57 -12.27 -12.03
N THR A 477 -9.84 -12.28 -12.42
CA THR A 477 -10.68 -13.47 -12.29
C THR A 477 -10.65 -14.18 -13.64
N PRO A 478 -9.83 -15.22 -13.81
CA PRO A 478 -9.78 -15.97 -15.06
C PRO A 478 -11.06 -16.79 -15.25
N GLU A 479 -11.34 -17.16 -16.50
CA GLU A 479 -12.19 -18.31 -16.77
C GLU A 479 -11.57 -19.56 -16.12
N GLU A 480 -12.38 -20.57 -15.78
CA GLU A 480 -11.98 -21.71 -14.93
C GLU A 480 -10.66 -22.39 -15.36
N VAL A 481 -9.62 -22.29 -14.55
CA VAL A 481 -8.44 -23.15 -14.65
C VAL A 481 -8.69 -24.40 -13.82
N TYR A 482 -8.53 -25.57 -14.44
CA TYR A 482 -8.69 -26.85 -13.74
C TYR A 482 -7.46 -27.19 -12.90
N ILE A 483 -7.61 -27.22 -11.60
CA ILE A 483 -6.60 -27.68 -10.64
C ILE A 483 -7.04 -29.06 -10.11
N PRO A 484 -6.37 -30.15 -10.52
CA PRO A 484 -6.68 -31.48 -10.02
C PRO A 484 -6.31 -31.63 -8.54
N GLU A 485 -7.07 -32.44 -7.82
CA GLU A 485 -6.69 -32.87 -6.47
C GLU A 485 -5.44 -33.76 -6.54
N PRO A 486 -4.46 -33.59 -5.63
CA PRO A 486 -3.28 -34.45 -5.58
C PRO A 486 -3.65 -35.92 -5.34
N ALA A 487 -3.18 -36.81 -6.21
CA ALA A 487 -3.52 -38.25 -6.20
C ALA A 487 -2.58 -39.10 -5.32
N GLY A 488 -2.09 -38.53 -4.23
CA GLY A 488 -1.11 -39.20 -3.35
C GLY A 488 0.22 -38.42 -3.31
N VAL A 489 1.22 -38.99 -2.61
CA VAL A 489 2.55 -38.36 -2.50
C VAL A 489 3.31 -38.61 -3.79
N SER A 490 3.81 -37.52 -4.41
CA SER A 490 4.63 -37.64 -5.61
C SER A 490 6.02 -38.16 -5.30
N GLU A 491 6.70 -38.74 -6.30
CA GLU A 491 8.08 -39.21 -6.17
C GLU A 491 9.05 -38.08 -5.79
N LEU A 492 8.77 -36.83 -6.26
CA LEU A 492 9.54 -35.64 -5.89
C LEU A 492 9.42 -35.35 -4.39
N LEU A 493 8.20 -35.29 -3.87
CA LEU A 493 7.97 -35.02 -2.46
C LEU A 493 8.54 -36.13 -1.56
N GLU A 494 8.46 -37.41 -1.97
CA GLU A 494 9.10 -38.50 -1.23
C GLU A 494 10.62 -38.34 -1.18
N GLU A 495 11.25 -37.95 -2.28
CA GLU A 495 12.69 -37.70 -2.34
C GLU A 495 13.07 -36.52 -1.45
N ASP A 496 12.32 -35.40 -1.51
CA ASP A 496 12.61 -34.24 -0.68
C ASP A 496 12.35 -34.48 0.81
N ILE A 497 11.37 -35.31 1.18
CA ILE A 497 11.21 -35.79 2.56
C ILE A 497 12.46 -36.57 3.01
N ARG A 498 12.97 -37.48 2.18
CA ARG A 498 14.20 -38.24 2.50
C ARG A 498 15.40 -37.33 2.65
N GLN A 499 15.56 -36.35 1.76
CA GLN A 499 16.65 -35.38 1.80
C GLN A 499 16.52 -34.44 3.02
N TYR A 500 15.34 -34.01 3.34
CA TYR A 500 15.06 -33.18 4.53
C TYR A 500 15.41 -33.90 5.83
N ILE A 501 14.99 -35.18 5.96
CA ILE A 501 15.32 -35.98 7.12
C ILE A 501 16.84 -36.15 7.25
N LYS A 502 17.51 -36.50 6.16
CA LYS A 502 18.98 -36.67 6.14
C LYS A 502 19.70 -35.37 6.48
N TRP A 503 19.26 -34.25 5.89
CA TRP A 503 19.82 -32.93 6.18
C TRP A 503 19.64 -32.57 7.67
N LEU A 504 18.45 -32.80 8.22
CA LEU A 504 18.16 -32.55 9.63
C LEU A 504 19.00 -33.41 10.57
N ASP A 505 19.13 -34.69 10.26
CA ASP A 505 19.99 -35.58 11.07
C ASP A 505 21.46 -35.10 11.04
N GLN A 506 21.94 -34.58 9.92
CA GLN A 506 23.27 -33.98 9.82
C GLN A 506 23.38 -32.67 10.63
N VAL A 507 22.34 -31.82 10.60
CA VAL A 507 22.28 -30.58 11.42
C VAL A 507 22.33 -30.94 12.91
N VAL A 508 21.53 -31.93 13.33
CA VAL A 508 21.54 -32.40 14.72
C VAL A 508 22.93 -33.00 15.08
N ALA A 509 23.51 -33.81 14.21
CA ALA A 509 24.84 -34.36 14.42
C ALA A 509 25.94 -33.29 14.54
N LYS A 510 25.87 -32.24 13.70
CA LYS A 510 26.78 -31.08 13.80
C LYS A 510 26.65 -30.37 15.14
N GLY A 511 25.40 -30.21 15.65
CA GLY A 511 25.13 -29.60 16.95
C GLY A 511 25.60 -30.38 18.16
N ILE A 512 25.89 -31.67 17.96
CA ILE A 512 26.32 -32.63 19.00
C ILE A 512 27.83 -32.91 18.89
N GLU A 513 28.69 -31.97 18.54
CA GLU A 513 30.13 -32.21 18.56
C GLU A 513 30.61 -32.63 19.97
N GLY A 514 30.47 -33.92 20.28
CA GLY A 514 30.79 -34.55 21.55
C GLY A 514 29.94 -35.81 21.78
N LYS A 515 30.30 -36.67 22.74
CA LYS A 515 29.44 -37.74 23.17
C LYS A 515 28.22 -37.20 23.93
N LEU A 516 27.05 -37.71 23.59
CA LEU A 516 25.84 -37.52 24.40
C LEU A 516 26.01 -38.32 25.69
N GLU A 517 26.31 -37.66 26.81
CA GLU A 517 26.59 -38.33 28.09
C GLU A 517 25.61 -37.91 29.19
N THR A 518 25.06 -36.69 29.12
CA THR A 518 24.23 -36.14 30.16
C THR A 518 22.75 -36.06 29.76
N ALA A 519 21.88 -35.98 30.75
CA ALA A 519 20.44 -35.73 30.51
C ALA A 519 20.17 -34.42 29.79
N ASP A 520 20.96 -33.40 30.06
CA ASP A 520 20.88 -32.12 29.41
C ASP A 520 21.25 -32.23 27.92
N ASP A 521 22.26 -33.05 27.55
CA ASP A 521 22.62 -33.24 26.13
C ASP A 521 21.45 -33.82 25.32
N TYR A 522 20.78 -34.85 25.87
CA TYR A 522 19.62 -35.47 25.22
C TYR A 522 18.40 -34.55 25.21
N TYR A 523 18.22 -33.73 26.25
CA TYR A 523 17.17 -32.75 26.29
C TYR A 523 17.32 -31.72 25.14
N ASP A 524 18.52 -31.23 24.91
CA ASP A 524 18.76 -30.22 23.87
C ASP A 524 18.64 -30.82 22.46
N VAL A 525 19.08 -32.03 22.25
CA VAL A 525 18.81 -32.74 21.01
C VAL A 525 17.31 -32.86 20.78
N ALA A 526 16.55 -33.18 21.81
CA ALA A 526 15.11 -33.27 21.71
C ALA A 526 14.47 -31.93 21.36
N VAL A 527 14.90 -30.83 21.98
CA VAL A 527 14.45 -29.48 21.66
C VAL A 527 14.75 -29.16 20.19
N LEU A 528 15.95 -29.49 19.70
CA LEU A 528 16.31 -29.26 18.32
C LEU A 528 15.40 -30.06 17.35
N TYR A 529 15.11 -31.35 17.63
CA TYR A 529 14.14 -32.10 16.85
C TYR A 529 12.72 -31.50 16.88
N MET A 530 12.31 -30.94 18.02
CA MET A 530 11.00 -30.26 18.13
C MET A 530 10.90 -29.02 17.28
N GLU A 531 11.95 -28.21 17.18
CA GLU A 531 12.01 -27.02 16.32
C GLU A 531 11.74 -27.37 14.85
N PHE A 532 12.17 -28.55 14.43
CA PHE A 532 11.91 -29.09 13.10
C PHE A 532 10.65 -29.99 13.03
N GLY A 533 9.80 -29.99 14.07
CA GLY A 533 8.56 -30.78 14.10
C GLY A 533 8.75 -32.29 14.19
N ARG A 534 9.98 -32.78 14.45
CA ARG A 534 10.30 -34.19 14.59
C ARG A 534 9.99 -34.70 16.02
N TYR A 535 8.69 -34.62 16.38
CA TYR A 535 8.24 -34.87 17.75
C TYR A 535 8.54 -36.29 18.24
N GLN A 536 8.50 -37.33 17.36
CA GLN A 536 8.83 -38.66 17.77
C GLN A 536 10.34 -38.80 18.12
N SER A 537 11.23 -38.23 17.31
CA SER A 537 12.66 -38.19 17.60
C SER A 537 12.95 -37.41 18.90
N ALA A 538 12.21 -36.35 19.14
CA ALA A 538 12.27 -35.60 20.39
C ALA A 538 11.81 -36.44 21.58
N VAL A 539 10.69 -37.18 21.47
CA VAL A 539 10.18 -38.09 22.50
C VAL A 539 11.24 -39.16 22.88
N ASP A 540 11.92 -39.74 21.89
CA ASP A 540 12.95 -40.78 22.13
C ASP A 540 14.14 -40.22 22.92
N ASN A 541 14.59 -39.00 22.57
CA ASN A 541 15.67 -38.31 23.28
C ASN A 541 15.24 -37.82 24.68
N LEU A 542 14.02 -37.30 24.84
CA LEU A 542 13.50 -36.91 26.17
C LEU A 542 13.36 -38.12 27.09
N ASN A 543 12.90 -39.24 26.61
CA ASN A 543 12.86 -40.48 27.40
C ASN A 543 14.26 -40.93 27.83
N THR A 544 15.27 -40.75 26.99
CA THR A 544 16.67 -41.04 27.37
C THR A 544 17.14 -40.04 28.44
N ALA A 545 16.86 -38.75 28.27
CA ALA A 545 17.18 -37.72 29.27
C ALA A 545 16.56 -38.02 30.65
N ILE A 546 15.26 -38.35 30.68
CA ILE A 546 14.53 -38.74 31.91
C ILE A 546 15.06 -40.04 32.48
N GLY A 547 15.50 -40.98 31.63
CA GLY A 547 16.14 -42.22 32.07
C GLY A 547 17.47 -41.98 32.79
N ILE A 548 18.25 -41.00 32.38
CA ILE A 548 19.51 -40.58 33.04
C ILE A 548 19.20 -39.77 34.30
N THR A 549 18.29 -38.80 34.22
CA THR A 549 17.90 -37.92 35.31
C THR A 549 16.39 -37.97 35.51
N PRO A 550 15.86 -38.86 36.37
CA PRO A 550 14.41 -39.01 36.56
C PRO A 550 13.73 -37.75 37.16
N ASN A 551 14.45 -36.94 37.91
CA ASN A 551 13.96 -35.67 38.43
C ASN A 551 14.32 -34.51 37.47
N PHE A 552 13.64 -34.47 36.29
CA PHE A 552 13.85 -33.48 35.27
C PHE A 552 12.50 -32.91 34.81
N PRO A 553 11.92 -31.96 35.59
CA PRO A 553 10.56 -31.45 35.31
C PRO A 553 10.44 -30.79 33.95
N ASP A 554 11.47 -30.08 33.47
CA ASP A 554 11.47 -29.46 32.17
C ASP A 554 11.40 -30.49 31.04
N ALA A 555 12.13 -31.60 31.15
CA ALA A 555 12.09 -32.68 30.18
C ALA A 555 10.72 -33.39 30.16
N LEU A 556 10.12 -33.62 31.35
CA LEU A 556 8.77 -34.17 31.47
C LEU A 556 7.72 -33.22 30.86
N ASN A 557 7.80 -31.92 31.12
CA ASN A 557 6.93 -30.95 30.51
C ASN A 557 7.10 -30.92 28.99
N THR A 558 8.33 -30.90 28.50
CA THR A 558 8.65 -30.90 27.07
C THR A 558 8.16 -32.15 26.38
N LEU A 559 8.23 -33.31 27.07
CA LEU A 559 7.64 -34.56 26.58
C LEU A 559 6.10 -34.46 26.46
N GLY A 560 5.44 -33.84 27.44
CA GLY A 560 4.03 -33.48 27.36
C GLY A 560 3.69 -32.59 26.16
N VAL A 561 4.56 -31.60 25.87
CA VAL A 561 4.43 -30.76 24.68
C VAL A 561 4.51 -31.56 23.40
N CYS A 562 5.47 -32.49 23.28
CA CYS A 562 5.58 -33.39 22.11
C CYS A 562 4.29 -34.16 21.89
N TYR A 563 3.71 -34.73 22.95
CA TYR A 563 2.43 -35.46 22.86
C TYR A 563 1.25 -34.55 22.52
N THR A 564 1.22 -33.32 23.02
CA THR A 564 0.21 -32.34 22.62
C THR A 564 0.27 -32.04 21.12
N LYS A 565 1.50 -31.90 20.58
CA LYS A 565 1.71 -31.67 19.13
C LYS A 565 1.36 -32.91 18.27
N GLN A 566 1.43 -34.10 18.83
CA GLN A 566 0.99 -35.33 18.21
C GLN A 566 -0.50 -35.61 18.40
N GLU A 567 -1.24 -34.69 19.06
CA GLU A 567 -2.67 -34.80 19.39
C GLU A 567 -2.99 -35.94 20.38
N GLU A 568 -1.95 -36.45 21.11
CA GLU A 568 -2.08 -37.48 22.15
C GLU A 568 -2.30 -36.79 23.53
N TYR A 569 -3.44 -36.14 23.70
CA TYR A 569 -3.71 -35.22 24.81
C TYR A 569 -3.72 -35.91 26.19
N GLU A 570 -4.21 -37.16 26.30
CA GLU A 570 -4.20 -37.91 27.55
C GLU A 570 -2.76 -38.13 28.05
N LYS A 571 -1.86 -38.55 27.13
CA LYS A 571 -0.43 -38.75 27.46
C LYS A 571 0.23 -37.41 27.81
N SER A 572 -0.11 -36.37 27.08
CA SER A 572 0.45 -35.04 27.37
C SER A 572 0.13 -34.57 28.77
N ILE A 573 -1.13 -34.72 29.22
CA ILE A 573 -1.59 -34.39 30.55
C ILE A 573 -0.91 -35.24 31.62
N GLU A 574 -0.70 -36.52 31.35
CA GLU A 574 0.04 -37.43 32.24
C GLU A 574 1.46 -36.89 32.52
N PHE A 575 2.18 -36.50 31.46
CA PHE A 575 3.56 -36.03 31.61
C PHE A 575 3.63 -34.62 32.23
N TYR A 576 2.71 -33.72 31.99
CA TYR A 576 2.60 -32.44 32.68
C TYR A 576 2.33 -32.63 34.18
N ASN A 577 1.47 -33.61 34.54
CA ASN A 577 1.25 -33.94 35.95
C ASN A 577 2.51 -34.47 36.63
N LYS A 578 3.29 -35.37 35.97
CA LYS A 578 4.59 -35.82 36.47
C LYS A 578 5.57 -34.66 36.65
N ALA A 579 5.57 -33.68 35.76
CA ALA A 579 6.37 -32.46 35.92
C ALA A 579 5.92 -31.64 37.15
N LEU A 580 4.59 -31.51 37.37
CA LEU A 580 4.03 -30.84 38.54
C LEU A 580 4.27 -31.57 39.85
N GLU A 581 4.37 -32.88 39.84
CA GLU A 581 4.77 -33.64 41.06
C GLU A 581 6.17 -33.24 41.52
N GLN A 582 7.07 -32.97 40.57
CA GLN A 582 8.43 -32.53 40.84
C GLN A 582 8.53 -31.02 41.12
N GLN A 583 7.77 -30.22 40.41
CA GLN A 583 7.73 -28.77 40.60
C GLN A 583 6.28 -28.28 40.80
N LYS A 584 5.81 -28.35 42.06
CA LYS A 584 4.43 -28.02 42.42
C LYS A 584 4.08 -26.58 42.07
N ASN A 585 2.82 -26.40 41.62
CA ASN A 585 2.25 -25.09 41.30
C ASN A 585 2.99 -24.31 40.22
N HIS A 586 3.70 -24.97 39.31
CA HIS A 586 4.34 -24.30 38.20
C HIS A 586 3.26 -23.82 37.18
N PRO A 587 3.07 -22.48 37.00
CA PRO A 587 1.94 -21.96 36.21
C PRO A 587 1.97 -22.42 34.75
N GLY A 588 3.17 -22.51 34.13
CA GLY A 588 3.33 -22.96 32.75
C GLY A 588 2.89 -24.41 32.54
N PHE A 589 3.25 -25.32 33.46
CA PHE A 589 2.84 -26.73 33.36
C PHE A 589 1.32 -26.88 33.54
N MET A 590 0.73 -26.13 34.49
CA MET A 590 -0.71 -26.11 34.70
C MET A 590 -1.46 -25.53 33.50
N LEU A 591 -0.90 -24.47 32.87
CA LEU A 591 -1.46 -23.90 31.67
C LEU A 591 -1.43 -24.89 30.49
N ASN A 592 -0.34 -25.64 30.32
CA ASN A 592 -0.23 -26.68 29.30
C ASN A 592 -1.30 -27.78 29.48
N ILE A 593 -1.64 -28.15 30.74
CA ILE A 593 -2.76 -29.05 31.03
C ILE A 593 -4.08 -28.41 30.58
N ALA A 594 -4.32 -27.15 30.92
CA ALA A 594 -5.55 -26.46 30.51
C ALA A 594 -5.71 -26.40 29.01
N ILE A 595 -4.61 -26.14 28.27
CA ILE A 595 -4.58 -26.14 26.81
C ILE A 595 -4.89 -27.55 26.25
N SER A 596 -4.24 -28.59 26.77
CA SER A 596 -4.49 -29.96 26.31
C SER A 596 -5.91 -30.44 26.57
N GLU A 597 -6.49 -30.09 27.73
CA GLU A 597 -7.91 -30.36 28.04
C GLU A 597 -8.85 -29.62 27.08
N PHE A 598 -8.52 -28.36 26.75
CA PHE A 598 -9.30 -27.61 25.78
C PHE A 598 -9.24 -28.24 24.38
N MET A 599 -8.06 -28.63 23.94
CA MET A 599 -7.83 -29.24 22.63
C MET A 599 -8.52 -30.60 22.51
N GLN A 600 -8.60 -31.36 23.62
CA GLN A 600 -9.35 -32.62 23.72
C GLN A 600 -10.88 -32.39 23.69
N GLY A 601 -11.33 -31.15 23.85
CA GLY A 601 -12.76 -30.79 23.88
C GLY A 601 -13.35 -30.64 25.29
N ASN A 602 -12.58 -30.84 26.35
CA ASN A 602 -12.97 -30.77 27.75
C ASN A 602 -13.00 -29.31 28.27
N LYS A 603 -13.81 -28.45 27.64
CA LYS A 603 -13.87 -27.00 27.92
C LYS A 603 -14.08 -26.66 29.41
N GLY A 604 -14.90 -27.45 30.12
CA GLY A 604 -15.17 -27.23 31.55
C GLY A 604 -13.93 -27.46 32.41
N LEU A 605 -13.19 -28.55 32.17
CA LEU A 605 -11.97 -28.87 32.89
C LEU A 605 -10.82 -27.92 32.52
N ALA A 606 -10.71 -27.56 31.25
CA ALA A 606 -9.76 -26.55 30.77
C ALA A 606 -9.96 -25.22 31.54
N LYS A 607 -11.21 -24.75 31.65
CA LYS A 607 -11.53 -23.54 32.41
C LYS A 607 -11.18 -23.67 33.88
N GLN A 608 -11.52 -24.80 34.52
CA GLN A 608 -11.15 -25.06 35.92
C GLN A 608 -9.63 -24.99 36.11
N LYS A 609 -8.85 -25.66 35.26
CA LYS A 609 -7.38 -25.63 35.31
C LYS A 609 -6.81 -24.23 35.08
N TYR A 610 -7.40 -23.49 34.17
CA TYR A 610 -7.03 -22.09 33.97
C TYR A 610 -7.33 -21.22 35.19
N ASP A 611 -8.48 -21.39 35.84
CA ASP A 611 -8.84 -20.64 37.06
C ASP A 611 -7.87 -20.98 38.21
N GLU A 612 -7.36 -22.24 38.29
CA GLU A 612 -6.27 -22.62 39.20
C GLU A 612 -4.97 -21.85 38.85
N VAL A 613 -4.62 -21.73 37.56
CA VAL A 613 -3.46 -20.91 37.11
C VAL A 613 -3.64 -19.44 37.50
N VAL A 614 -4.82 -18.87 37.30
CA VAL A 614 -5.12 -17.48 37.66
C VAL A 614 -4.99 -17.23 39.18
N THR A 615 -5.33 -18.25 39.98
CA THR A 615 -5.16 -18.16 41.45
C THR A 615 -3.68 -18.01 41.87
N ILE A 616 -2.79 -18.70 41.15
CA ILE A 616 -1.33 -18.69 41.43
C ILE A 616 -0.65 -17.51 40.72
N ALA A 617 -1.11 -17.20 39.55
CA ALA A 617 -0.60 -16.13 38.66
C ALA A 617 -1.75 -15.22 38.18
N PRO A 618 -2.20 -14.24 38.99
CA PRO A 618 -3.37 -13.40 38.72
C PRO A 618 -3.29 -12.59 37.42
N SER A 619 -2.10 -12.39 36.86
CA SER A 619 -1.88 -11.72 35.59
C SER A 619 -2.48 -12.43 34.37
N PHE A 620 -2.85 -13.71 34.52
CA PHE A 620 -3.57 -14.45 33.49
C PHE A 620 -5.09 -14.21 33.51
N ALA A 621 -5.63 -13.51 34.52
CA ALA A 621 -7.06 -13.26 34.60
C ALA A 621 -7.61 -12.53 33.36
N GLY A 622 -8.72 -13.02 32.80
CA GLY A 622 -9.38 -12.44 31.63
C GLY A 622 -8.76 -12.78 30.27
N LYS A 623 -7.68 -13.58 30.24
CA LYS A 623 -6.95 -13.89 29.00
C LYS A 623 -7.22 -15.30 28.45
N LEU A 624 -8.20 -16.02 29.00
CA LEU A 624 -8.46 -17.41 28.61
C LEU A 624 -8.72 -17.58 27.11
N GLU A 625 -9.58 -16.71 26.53
CA GLU A 625 -9.95 -16.81 25.12
C GLU A 625 -8.76 -16.50 24.21
N ASP A 626 -7.94 -15.52 24.57
CA ASP A 626 -6.73 -15.17 23.82
C ASP A 626 -5.70 -16.31 23.86
N ILE A 627 -5.47 -16.89 25.06
CA ILE A 627 -4.55 -18.02 25.23
C ILE A 627 -5.03 -19.26 24.46
N LEU A 628 -6.32 -19.59 24.57
CA LEU A 628 -6.89 -20.75 23.88
C LEU A 628 -7.03 -20.52 22.38
N GLY A 629 -7.30 -19.28 21.94
CA GLY A 629 -7.27 -18.88 20.54
C GLY A 629 -5.88 -18.96 19.95
N SER A 630 -4.88 -18.45 20.67
CA SER A 630 -3.47 -18.54 20.29
C SER A 630 -2.98 -20.00 20.31
N ALA A 631 -3.34 -20.79 21.30
CA ALA A 631 -3.01 -22.22 21.35
C ALA A 631 -3.60 -22.99 20.17
N LYS A 632 -4.85 -22.72 19.80
CA LYS A 632 -5.49 -23.32 18.63
C LYS A 632 -4.84 -22.89 17.32
N ALA A 633 -4.47 -21.62 17.20
CA ALA A 633 -3.70 -21.10 16.09
C ALA A 633 -2.28 -21.70 16.06
N SER A 634 -1.66 -21.87 17.23
CA SER A 634 -0.28 -22.37 17.38
C SER A 634 -0.11 -23.88 17.17
N ILE A 635 -1.16 -24.66 17.36
CA ILE A 635 -1.18 -26.05 16.85
C ILE A 635 -1.22 -26.03 15.33
N GLY A 636 -1.66 -24.91 14.75
CA GLY A 636 -1.58 -24.60 13.33
C GLY A 636 -0.31 -23.89 12.86
N LEU A 637 0.46 -23.27 13.75
CA LEU A 637 1.65 -22.48 13.46
C LEU A 637 2.82 -22.96 14.32
N ASP A 638 4.02 -22.86 13.77
CA ASP A 638 5.26 -23.31 14.40
C ASP A 638 5.56 -22.50 15.67
N ILE A 639 5.69 -23.18 16.80
CA ILE A 639 6.12 -22.54 18.03
C ILE A 639 7.13 -23.42 18.72
N SER A 640 8.23 -22.81 19.18
CA SER A 640 9.26 -23.48 19.94
C SER A 640 8.69 -24.19 21.20
N PRO A 641 9.34 -25.27 21.68
CA PRO A 641 8.84 -26.08 22.80
C PRO A 641 8.44 -25.31 24.05
N ASN A 642 9.04 -24.16 24.27
CA ASN A 642 8.77 -23.29 25.40
C ASN A 642 7.57 -22.35 25.17
N ALA A 643 7.01 -22.29 23.97
CA ALA A 643 6.02 -21.31 23.54
C ALA A 643 4.57 -21.82 23.48
N ILE A 644 4.26 -23.06 23.90
CA ILE A 644 2.87 -23.46 24.11
C ILE A 644 2.25 -22.66 25.27
N SER A 645 3.08 -22.04 26.10
CA SER A 645 2.60 -21.22 27.18
C SER A 645 2.40 -19.74 26.80
N ILE A 646 2.90 -19.21 25.64
CA ILE A 646 2.84 -17.77 25.38
C ILE A 646 3.11 -17.41 23.91
N SER A 647 2.38 -16.40 23.41
CA SER A 647 2.30 -15.97 22.00
C SER A 647 3.62 -15.49 21.37
N SER A 648 3.82 -15.89 20.11
CA SER A 648 4.99 -15.67 19.26
C SER A 648 5.24 -14.21 18.80
N GLU A 649 4.40 -13.28 19.15
CA GLU A 649 4.59 -11.85 18.78
C GLU A 649 5.66 -11.14 19.62
N LEU A 650 6.24 -11.84 20.59
CA LEU A 650 7.11 -11.27 21.60
C LEU A 650 8.61 -11.53 21.39
N GLU A 651 8.97 -12.52 20.59
CA GLU A 651 10.37 -12.86 20.33
C GLU A 651 11.04 -11.93 19.30
N ALA A 652 10.25 -11.24 18.47
CA ALA A 652 10.78 -10.49 17.33
C ALA A 652 11.53 -9.18 17.71
N ASP A 653 11.26 -8.61 18.88
CA ASP A 653 11.79 -7.27 19.22
C ASP A 653 13.08 -7.28 20.09
N LEU A 654 13.55 -8.45 20.55
CA LEU A 654 14.62 -8.50 21.56
C LEU A 654 15.93 -9.15 21.10
N ASP A 655 15.99 -9.75 19.93
CA ASP A 655 17.09 -10.66 19.56
C ASP A 655 18.31 -10.05 18.84
N SER A 656 18.32 -8.75 18.54
CA SER A 656 19.42 -8.15 17.78
C SER A 656 20.73 -7.93 18.57
N GLU A 657 20.68 -8.01 19.90
CA GLU A 657 21.84 -7.67 20.77
C GLU A 657 22.51 -8.87 21.46
N SER A 658 21.81 -10.00 21.62
CA SER A 658 22.40 -11.22 22.23
C SER A 658 23.55 -11.78 21.38
N SER A 659 23.48 -11.61 20.04
CA SER A 659 24.52 -12.05 19.10
C SER A 659 25.83 -11.27 19.25
N LYS A 660 25.77 -10.01 19.66
CA LYS A 660 26.97 -9.19 19.89
C LYS A 660 27.78 -9.69 21.07
N GLY A 661 27.12 -10.02 22.20
CA GLY A 661 27.77 -10.56 23.38
C GLY A 661 28.50 -11.90 23.14
N LEU A 662 27.93 -12.75 22.25
CA LEU A 662 28.55 -14.02 21.89
C LEU A 662 29.79 -13.85 21.00
N ASN A 663 29.78 -12.89 20.09
CA ASN A 663 30.93 -12.57 19.24
C ASN A 663 32.04 -11.88 20.03
N GLU A 664 31.70 -11.01 20.99
CA GLU A 664 32.67 -10.38 21.87
C GLU A 664 33.34 -11.38 22.81
N LEU A 665 32.59 -12.43 23.27
CA LEU A 665 33.17 -13.53 24.03
C LEU A 665 34.15 -14.38 23.19
N LYS A 666 33.86 -14.58 21.89
CA LYS A 666 34.75 -15.28 20.96
C LYS A 666 36.00 -14.44 20.64
N GLU A 667 35.88 -13.11 20.59
CA GLU A 667 37.00 -12.21 20.34
C GLU A 667 37.87 -11.91 21.57
N ALA A 668 37.26 -11.86 22.75
CA ALA A 668 37.94 -11.56 24.01
C ALA A 668 38.71 -12.74 24.61
N ALA A 669 38.43 -13.98 24.19
CA ALA A 669 39.03 -15.18 24.77
C ALA A 669 39.59 -16.16 23.73
N PRO A 670 40.59 -15.78 22.94
CA PRO A 670 41.19 -16.66 21.93
C PRO A 670 41.98 -17.83 22.50
N GLN A 671 42.07 -18.00 23.80
CA GLN A 671 42.83 -19.05 24.51
C GLN A 671 41.99 -20.00 25.34
N LEU A 672 40.67 -19.88 25.33
CA LEU A 672 39.78 -20.82 26.01
C LEU A 672 39.57 -22.06 25.14
N GLU A 673 39.68 -23.25 25.75
CA GLU A 673 39.40 -24.51 25.12
C GLU A 673 38.02 -24.47 24.42
N PRO A 674 37.86 -25.03 23.21
CA PRO A 674 36.59 -25.01 22.47
C PRO A 674 35.39 -25.51 23.29
N GLU A 675 35.62 -26.54 24.16
CA GLU A 675 34.60 -27.05 25.08
C GLU A 675 34.11 -26.02 26.12
N VAL A 676 34.99 -25.13 26.60
CA VAL A 676 34.61 -24.09 27.58
C VAL A 676 33.77 -23.00 26.93
N VAL A 677 34.12 -22.61 25.72
CA VAL A 677 33.33 -21.62 24.91
C VAL A 677 31.98 -22.23 24.55
N GLN A 678 31.95 -23.52 24.21
CA GLN A 678 30.73 -24.24 23.88
C GLN A 678 29.81 -24.40 25.10
N ARG A 679 30.35 -24.72 26.28
CA ARG A 679 29.61 -24.81 27.55
C ARG A 679 29.10 -23.41 28.00
N ALA A 680 29.86 -22.36 27.79
CA ALA A 680 29.44 -20.99 28.12
C ALA A 680 28.32 -20.52 27.17
N SER A 681 28.47 -20.76 25.85
CA SER A 681 27.41 -20.46 24.85
C SER A 681 26.14 -21.28 25.10
N TYR A 682 26.27 -22.49 25.61
CA TYR A 682 25.20 -23.36 25.98
C TYR A 682 24.44 -22.91 27.24
N ARG A 683 25.18 -22.51 28.31
CA ARG A 683 24.58 -21.94 29.49
C ARG A 683 23.86 -20.60 29.18
N ALA A 684 24.41 -19.79 28.30
CA ALA A 684 23.80 -18.58 27.81
C ALA A 684 22.47 -18.86 27.09
N ARG A 685 22.39 -19.90 26.22
CA ARG A 685 21.14 -20.30 25.54
C ARG A 685 20.06 -20.78 26.48
N ARG A 686 20.43 -21.55 27.54
CA ARG A 686 19.47 -21.97 28.57
C ARG A 686 19.02 -20.79 29.46
N ALA A 687 19.90 -19.81 29.67
CA ALA A 687 19.56 -18.57 30.34
C ALA A 687 18.56 -17.73 29.51
N LYS A 688 18.72 -17.72 28.17
CA LYS A 688 17.78 -17.07 27.25
C LYS A 688 16.34 -17.61 27.41
N SER A 689 16.17 -18.93 27.65
CA SER A 689 14.86 -19.52 27.93
C SER A 689 14.18 -18.96 29.18
N ASP A 690 14.91 -18.82 30.30
CA ASP A 690 14.35 -18.22 31.51
C ASP A 690 14.13 -16.71 31.35
N ASN A 691 14.95 -16.03 30.53
CA ASN A 691 14.77 -14.64 30.20
C ASN A 691 13.48 -14.43 29.39
N ALA A 692 13.23 -15.27 28.36
CA ALA A 692 12.00 -15.21 27.57
C ALA A 692 10.75 -15.42 28.42
N VAL A 693 10.78 -16.37 29.35
CA VAL A 693 9.70 -16.58 30.33
C VAL A 693 9.52 -15.34 31.23
N GLY A 694 10.63 -14.76 31.68
CA GLY A 694 10.62 -13.53 32.47
C GLY A 694 9.99 -12.35 31.74
N ILE A 695 10.35 -12.13 30.48
CA ILE A 695 9.76 -11.12 29.59
C ILE A 695 8.26 -11.30 29.49
N THR A 696 7.81 -12.54 29.28
CA THR A 696 6.39 -12.84 29.19
C THR A 696 5.64 -12.49 30.46
N PHE A 697 6.15 -12.86 31.63
CA PHE A 697 5.53 -12.45 32.89
C PHE A 697 5.51 -10.93 33.05
N ALA A 698 6.55 -10.23 32.60
CA ALA A 698 6.60 -8.76 32.62
C ALA A 698 5.53 -8.12 31.74
N GLN A 699 5.27 -8.70 30.57
CA GLN A 699 4.30 -8.17 29.61
C GLN A 699 2.85 -8.41 30.02
N ILE A 700 2.55 -9.53 30.64
CA ILE A 700 1.22 -9.79 31.24
C ILE A 700 1.03 -9.08 32.59
N GLY A 701 2.00 -8.25 33.01
CA GLY A 701 1.93 -7.44 34.24
C GLY A 701 2.34 -8.19 35.51
N ASN A 702 2.72 -9.48 35.45
CA ASN A 702 3.21 -10.22 36.60
C ASN A 702 4.72 -9.99 36.80
N ASN A 703 5.06 -8.74 37.14
CA ASN A 703 6.45 -8.35 37.31
C ASN A 703 7.15 -9.06 38.47
N ALA A 704 6.42 -9.62 39.44
CA ALA A 704 7.02 -10.40 40.55
C ALA A 704 7.61 -11.71 40.01
N MET A 705 6.86 -12.45 39.19
CA MET A 705 7.35 -13.67 38.53
C MET A 705 8.43 -13.36 37.50
N ALA A 706 8.31 -12.24 36.78
CA ALA A 706 9.35 -11.79 35.87
C ALA A 706 10.70 -11.62 36.57
N VAL A 707 10.73 -10.99 37.74
CA VAL A 707 11.94 -10.84 38.57
C VAL A 707 12.58 -12.18 38.90
N ASP A 708 11.75 -13.19 39.23
CA ASP A 708 12.27 -14.52 39.62
C ASP A 708 12.88 -15.24 38.39
N TYR A 709 12.27 -15.15 37.22
CA TYR A 709 12.79 -15.75 36.02
C TYR A 709 14.02 -15.02 35.45
N PHE A 710 14.06 -13.69 35.51
CA PHE A 710 15.27 -12.95 35.13
C PHE A 710 16.46 -13.24 36.06
N LYS A 711 16.21 -13.47 37.35
CA LYS A 711 17.25 -13.93 38.24
C LYS A 711 17.77 -15.33 37.89
N LYS A 712 16.86 -16.27 37.56
CA LYS A 712 17.25 -17.61 37.07
C LYS A 712 18.05 -17.54 35.78
N ALA A 713 17.69 -16.62 34.86
CA ALA A 713 18.46 -16.39 33.65
C ALA A 713 19.87 -15.87 34.00
N LEU A 714 19.98 -14.91 34.90
CA LEU A 714 21.26 -14.38 35.37
C LEU A 714 22.09 -15.37 36.20
N ASP A 715 21.46 -16.32 36.89
CA ASP A 715 22.19 -17.42 37.57
C ASP A 715 22.94 -18.30 36.54
N LYS A 716 22.45 -18.38 35.31
CA LYS A 716 23.04 -19.15 34.22
C LYS A 716 24.03 -18.33 33.39
N ASP A 717 23.78 -17.03 33.23
CA ASP A 717 24.63 -16.09 32.48
C ASP A 717 24.71 -14.75 33.25
N PRO A 718 25.60 -14.65 34.29
CA PRO A 718 25.65 -13.53 35.22
C PRO A 718 26.05 -12.19 34.62
N ASP A 719 26.76 -12.19 33.48
CA ASP A 719 27.29 -10.98 32.84
C ASP A 719 26.42 -10.45 31.70
N ASN A 720 25.30 -11.11 31.40
CA ASN A 720 24.40 -10.69 30.35
C ASN A 720 23.70 -9.37 30.68
N SER A 721 24.09 -8.31 29.96
CA SER A 721 23.58 -6.95 30.20
C SER A 721 22.11 -6.81 29.91
N GLU A 722 21.57 -7.56 28.93
CA GLU A 722 20.14 -7.54 28.57
C GLU A 722 19.30 -8.18 29.66
N TYR A 723 19.72 -9.34 30.20
CA TYR A 723 19.01 -9.99 31.30
C TYR A 723 19.01 -9.10 32.56
N LYS A 724 20.14 -8.39 32.78
CA LYS A 724 20.22 -7.37 33.85
C LYS A 724 19.25 -6.23 33.62
N LEU A 725 19.14 -5.72 32.37
CA LEU A 725 18.21 -4.64 32.05
C LEU A 725 16.76 -5.09 32.25
N ASN A 726 16.40 -6.28 31.79
CA ASN A 726 15.07 -6.85 31.99
C ASN A 726 14.75 -7.01 33.50
N LEU A 727 15.72 -7.46 34.28
CA LEU A 727 15.58 -7.54 35.75
C LEU A 727 15.40 -6.15 36.37
N ALA A 728 16.18 -5.15 35.96
CA ALA A 728 16.06 -3.78 36.47
C ALA A 728 14.66 -3.19 36.15
N VAL A 729 14.16 -3.38 34.94
CA VAL A 729 12.80 -2.95 34.55
C VAL A 729 11.72 -3.65 35.38
N ALA A 730 11.83 -4.97 35.57
CA ALA A 730 10.87 -5.72 36.38
C ALA A 730 10.91 -5.34 37.83
N LEU A 731 12.10 -5.13 38.44
CA LEU A 731 12.30 -4.63 39.82
C LEU A 731 11.68 -3.24 39.99
N TYR A 732 11.85 -2.35 39.01
CA TYR A 732 11.20 -1.04 39.01
C TYR A 732 9.67 -1.16 39.05
N ARG A 733 9.10 -2.00 38.24
CA ARG A 733 7.66 -2.22 38.18
C ARG A 733 7.09 -2.83 39.47
N VAL A 734 7.86 -3.63 40.18
CA VAL A 734 7.47 -4.13 41.53
C VAL A 734 7.86 -3.18 42.66
N ARG A 735 8.27 -1.93 42.36
CA ARG A 735 8.63 -0.86 43.30
C ARG A 735 9.89 -1.14 44.15
N LYS A 736 10.78 -2.02 43.68
CA LYS A 736 12.09 -2.25 44.28
C LYS A 736 13.13 -1.31 43.65
N TYR A 737 12.90 -0.01 43.82
CA TYR A 737 13.61 1.04 43.09
C TYR A 737 15.13 1.05 43.35
N ASP A 738 15.56 0.84 44.61
CA ASP A 738 16.98 0.85 44.96
C ASP A 738 17.75 -0.29 44.23
N GLN A 739 17.17 -1.49 44.18
CA GLN A 739 17.75 -2.64 43.49
C GLN A 739 17.75 -2.44 41.94
N ALA A 740 16.68 -1.84 41.42
CA ALA A 740 16.60 -1.54 40.01
C ALA A 740 17.67 -0.53 39.56
N LEU A 741 17.87 0.51 40.36
CA LEU A 741 18.87 1.56 40.12
C LEU A 741 20.31 1.01 40.19
N GLU A 742 20.60 0.17 41.18
CA GLU A 742 21.92 -0.46 41.32
C GLU A 742 22.32 -1.26 40.08
N ILE A 743 21.40 -2.11 39.57
CA ILE A 743 21.62 -2.91 38.37
C ILE A 743 21.72 -2.01 37.12
N PHE A 744 20.90 -0.98 37.07
CA PHE A 744 20.91 -0.05 35.93
C PHE A 744 22.21 0.74 35.81
N GLU A 745 22.75 1.25 36.94
CA GLU A 745 24.04 1.94 36.97
C GLU A 745 25.20 0.99 36.61
N GLU A 746 25.10 -0.30 36.94
CA GLU A 746 26.08 -1.30 36.51
C GLU A 746 26.06 -1.47 34.98
N ILE A 747 24.86 -1.59 34.36
CA ILE A 747 24.70 -1.73 32.94
C ILE A 747 25.19 -0.48 32.20
N LYS A 748 24.88 0.70 32.71
CA LYS A 748 25.30 1.98 32.15
C LYS A 748 26.82 2.13 32.03
N LEU A 749 27.53 1.49 32.96
CA LEU A 749 29.00 1.47 32.95
C LEU A 749 29.59 0.44 31.99
N LYS A 750 28.92 -0.71 31.83
CA LYS A 750 29.45 -1.85 31.06
C LYS A 750 28.93 -1.89 29.63
N SER A 751 27.71 -1.45 29.36
CA SER A 751 27.01 -1.55 28.07
C SER A 751 26.11 -0.32 27.85
N PRO A 752 26.67 0.88 27.69
CA PRO A 752 25.89 2.14 27.62
C PRO A 752 24.96 2.20 26.40
N GLU A 753 25.20 1.41 25.36
CA GLU A 753 24.39 1.32 24.15
C GLU A 753 23.00 0.70 24.39
N ILE A 754 22.87 -0.17 25.38
CA ILE A 754 21.60 -0.86 25.71
C ILE A 754 20.67 0.07 26.51
N VAL A 755 21.22 1.06 27.20
CA VAL A 755 20.48 1.96 28.11
C VAL A 755 19.53 2.90 27.35
N GLY A 756 19.80 3.20 26.07
CA GLY A 756 18.97 4.11 25.26
C GLY A 756 17.51 3.68 25.09
N GLN A 757 17.19 2.40 25.31
CA GLN A 757 15.82 1.87 25.22
C GLN A 757 15.03 2.02 26.53
N ALA A 758 15.69 2.32 27.65
CA ALA A 758 15.08 2.42 28.98
C ALA A 758 15.24 3.80 29.60
N THR A 759 15.17 4.87 28.83
CA THR A 759 15.35 6.28 29.30
C THR A 759 14.41 6.70 30.42
N PHE A 760 13.28 6.01 30.62
CA PHE A 760 12.40 6.23 31.79
C PHE A 760 13.04 5.83 33.09
N ILE A 761 14.10 5.00 33.10
CA ILE A 761 14.84 4.60 34.27
C ILE A 761 15.81 5.72 34.71
N GLU A 762 16.28 6.57 33.80
CA GLU A 762 17.13 7.74 34.12
C GLU A 762 16.40 8.77 34.98
N SER A 763 15.09 8.88 34.87
CA SER A 763 14.28 9.74 35.71
C SER A 763 14.16 9.25 37.18
N MET A 764 14.73 8.08 37.50
CA MET A 764 14.72 7.51 38.88
C MET A 764 15.66 8.21 39.86
N GLY A 765 16.64 9.00 39.39
CA GLY A 765 17.52 9.80 40.25
C GLY A 765 16.80 10.91 41.03
N GLU A 766 15.61 11.29 40.63
CA GLU A 766 14.71 12.16 41.36
C GLU A 766 13.62 11.30 42.03
N LYS A 767 13.70 11.13 43.36
CA LYS A 767 12.61 10.52 44.15
C LYS A 767 11.30 11.14 43.71
N PRO A 768 10.28 10.38 43.28
CA PRO A 768 9.01 10.95 42.91
C PRO A 768 8.42 11.65 44.11
N SER A 769 8.42 12.98 44.08
CA SER A 769 7.69 13.78 45.05
C SER A 769 6.21 13.44 44.92
N LYS A 770 5.67 12.82 45.97
CA LYS A 770 4.26 12.71 46.31
C LYS A 770 3.26 12.70 45.18
N TYR A 771 2.68 11.51 45.00
CA TYR A 771 1.33 11.25 44.47
C TYR A 771 0.69 12.34 43.59
N LYS A 772 0.69 12.13 42.29
CA LYS A 772 -0.46 12.49 41.47
C LYS A 772 -1.16 11.19 41.07
N LYS A 773 -2.39 11.01 41.57
CA LYS A 773 -3.35 10.05 41.09
C LYS A 773 -3.59 10.40 39.60
N PHE A 774 -3.44 9.41 38.73
CA PHE A 774 -4.10 9.43 37.42
C PHE A 774 -5.37 8.60 37.58
N ASP A 775 -6.51 9.28 37.44
CA ASP A 775 -7.82 8.70 37.19
C ASP A 775 -7.86 8.17 35.78
#